data_5b021aea3fd8f7e296172f67a1b6eaee
#
_entry.id   5b021aea3fd8f7e296172f67a1b6eaee
#
_cell.length_a   1.000
_cell.length_b   1.000
_cell.length_c   1.000
_cell.angle_alpha   90.00
_cell.angle_beta   90.00
_cell.angle_gamma   90.00
#
_symmetry.space_group_name_H-M   'P 1'
#
loop_
_entity.id
_entity.type
_entity.pdbx_description
1 polymer ?
#
loop_
_entity_poly.entity_id
_entity_poly.type
_entity_poly.pdbx_seq_one_letter_code
_entity_poly.pdbx_strand_id
1 'polypeptide(L)'
;MTVLCPATLWSQDSVLEIEVVGRKVDLIGNAVSASEGRVSFREIEQRALLRAGDVLETVPGLVATQHSGSGKANQFFLRGFNLDHGTDFATKLDDMPINMRSHAHGQGYTDLNFIIPEMIQEIVYRKGSYYPDVGDFSGAGSASIYTHSETIPNRIQLGAGGFGFARALVTGNTDGLGGNLIFGFEHQAYEGPWDSVDEDVGKTNIQLKQSWERESGKFILSLMAYENKWNSADQIPHRAVRSGLIGKFGSIDPTSGGESSRYSLSLALDSDYGAGNLSASLYVIDYDLTLFQNFSYFSNPAGDQITQLDDRKIFGGKAIWSSERSWAGKSVVNRFGVDLRSDDIDQVGFVNSTSRRFASYGRLDAVQEQSAGVYWQNEINWTERLRSIFGLRHDRFEFDVQALKAARPSTLPDNSGRANDSITTTSVSLIYALDSNHELYASLGNGFHSNDARGVLTTRDPLSGMQADPADPLVPTLGAELGWRIYFTDKLNTTLALWQLDIDSELLFVGDSGSTEDTGFGSERYGFELTTYYQISNAVGLDFEYAYTDSNFDEPVDGSIEIPGALDEVVSVGINYQPSDIFFAHLRLRQFSDYPIGGGERAEGSSMTNLRFGFDINESIQISLDLLNIFDSDDRDIEYLYESQLLGEQEPVADNHYHVFEPRSARFSFSYRF
;
A
#
# COMPACT_ATOMS: atom_id res chain seq x y z
N MET A 1 13.94 -14.92 51.64
CA MET A 1 12.89 -15.60 50.87
C MET A 1 12.45 -14.61 49.84
N THR A 2 13.19 -14.55 48.74
CA THR A 2 13.06 -13.57 47.66
C THR A 2 12.19 -14.22 46.59
N VAL A 3 10.98 -13.72 46.40
CA VAL A 3 10.08 -14.17 45.33
C VAL A 3 10.53 -13.42 44.08
N LEU A 4 11.18 -14.10 43.17
CA LEU A 4 11.41 -13.67 41.81
C LEU A 4 10.06 -13.75 41.07
N CYS A 5 9.51 -12.59 40.69
CA CYS A 5 8.46 -12.48 39.73
C CYS A 5 9.07 -12.58 38.32
N PRO A 6 8.67 -13.47 37.44
CA PRO A 6 9.17 -13.47 36.08
C PRO A 6 8.65 -12.26 35.33
N ALA A 7 9.56 -11.43 34.81
CA ALA A 7 9.26 -10.42 33.82
C ALA A 7 8.82 -11.17 32.55
N THR A 8 7.58 -11.00 32.15
CA THR A 8 7.10 -11.39 30.84
C THR A 8 7.66 -10.39 29.84
N LEU A 9 8.74 -10.77 29.23
CA LEU A 9 9.29 -10.25 27.99
C LEU A 9 8.19 -10.28 26.90
N TRP A 10 8.09 -9.23 26.12
CA TRP A 10 7.73 -9.34 24.71
C TRP A 10 8.94 -9.97 23.97
N SER A 11 9.41 -11.11 24.47
CA SER A 11 10.05 -12.10 23.66
C SER A 11 8.94 -12.70 22.79
N GLN A 12 9.24 -13.07 21.59
CA GLN A 12 8.57 -14.12 20.86
C GLN A 12 8.56 -15.40 21.76
N ASP A 13 7.87 -15.31 22.91
CA ASP A 13 7.54 -16.50 23.64
C ASP A 13 6.47 -17.20 22.81
N SER A 14 6.79 -18.38 22.39
CA SER A 14 5.97 -19.44 21.86
C SER A 14 4.65 -19.64 22.67
N VAL A 15 3.80 -18.60 22.69
CA VAL A 15 2.39 -18.82 22.66
C VAL A 15 2.21 -19.64 21.39
N LEU A 16 1.61 -20.82 21.50
CA LEU A 16 1.27 -21.66 20.36
C LEU A 16 0.52 -20.74 19.38
N GLU A 17 1.26 -20.17 18.40
CA GLU A 17 0.67 -19.32 17.40
C GLU A 17 -0.28 -20.21 16.61
N ILE A 18 -1.56 -20.05 16.85
CA ILE A 18 -2.59 -20.77 16.08
C ILE A 18 -2.65 -20.07 14.72
N GLU A 19 -2.10 -20.73 13.72
CA GLU A 19 -2.12 -20.27 12.35
C GLU A 19 -3.18 -21.06 11.59
N VAL A 20 -4.15 -20.36 11.01
CA VAL A 20 -5.17 -20.94 10.14
C VAL A 20 -4.94 -20.35 8.74
N VAL A 21 -4.61 -21.21 7.76
CA VAL A 21 -4.38 -20.79 6.36
C VAL A 21 -3.33 -19.67 6.23
N GLY A 22 -2.25 -19.71 7.01
CA GLY A 22 -1.23 -18.66 6.99
C GLY A 22 -1.58 -17.38 7.72
N ARG A 23 -2.73 -17.31 8.39
CA ARG A 23 -3.16 -16.18 9.21
C ARG A 23 -2.88 -16.45 10.67
N LYS A 24 -2.24 -15.51 11.34
CA LYS A 24 -2.14 -15.52 12.80
C LYS A 24 -3.49 -15.09 13.37
N VAL A 25 -4.22 -16.04 13.96
CA VAL A 25 -5.60 -15.82 14.39
C VAL A 25 -5.74 -15.53 15.89
N ASP A 26 -4.68 -15.66 16.69
CA ASP A 26 -4.73 -15.40 18.13
C ASP A 26 -4.60 -13.90 18.44
N LEU A 27 -5.67 -13.15 18.07
CA LEU A 27 -5.80 -11.72 18.33
C LEU A 27 -6.79 -11.40 19.45
N ILE A 28 -7.52 -12.40 19.98
CA ILE A 28 -8.37 -12.23 21.17
C ILE A 28 -7.47 -11.81 22.35
N GLY A 29 -7.86 -10.73 23.02
CA GLY A 29 -7.08 -10.14 24.10
C GLY A 29 -5.95 -9.20 23.65
N ASN A 30 -5.62 -9.12 22.36
CA ASN A 30 -4.50 -8.34 21.84
C ASN A 30 -4.92 -7.24 20.86
N ALA A 31 -5.94 -7.47 19.99
CA ALA A 31 -6.35 -6.50 18.98
C ALA A 31 -7.01 -5.25 19.58
N VAL A 32 -6.86 -4.12 18.88
CA VAL A 32 -7.48 -2.82 19.20
C VAL A 32 -8.87 -2.72 18.57
N SER A 33 -9.04 -3.28 17.36
CA SER A 33 -10.32 -3.35 16.64
C SER A 33 -10.53 -4.73 16.02
N ALA A 34 -11.75 -4.99 15.53
CA ALA A 34 -12.04 -6.23 14.80
C ALA A 34 -11.35 -6.28 13.44
N SER A 35 -11.11 -5.12 12.81
CA SER A 35 -10.50 -4.97 11.49
C SER A 35 -8.96 -4.96 11.49
N GLU A 36 -8.34 -5.55 12.52
CA GLU A 36 -6.89 -5.74 12.62
C GLU A 36 -6.52 -7.19 12.34
N GLY A 37 -5.40 -7.42 11.65
CA GLY A 37 -4.92 -8.78 11.40
C GLY A 37 -3.44 -8.86 11.07
N ARG A 38 -2.96 -10.12 10.99
CA ARG A 38 -1.57 -10.46 10.68
C ARG A 38 -1.54 -11.56 9.63
N VAL A 39 -0.70 -11.38 8.62
CA VAL A 39 -0.46 -12.30 7.52
C VAL A 39 0.94 -12.83 7.65
N SER A 40 1.12 -14.16 7.71
CA SER A 40 2.44 -14.75 7.82
C SER A 40 3.10 -14.93 6.44
N PHE A 41 4.41 -15.12 6.45
CA PHE A 41 5.21 -15.50 5.29
C PHE A 41 4.61 -16.68 4.50
N ARG A 42 4.07 -17.69 5.19
CA ARG A 42 3.48 -18.89 4.55
C ARG A 42 2.35 -18.54 3.58
N GLU A 43 1.47 -17.62 3.93
CA GLU A 43 0.40 -17.21 3.03
C GLU A 43 0.95 -16.49 1.79
N ILE A 44 1.92 -15.59 2.00
CA ILE A 44 2.55 -14.85 0.89
C ILE A 44 3.26 -15.80 -0.07
N GLU A 45 4.02 -16.78 0.47
CA GLU A 45 4.75 -17.76 -0.35
C GLU A 45 3.82 -18.67 -1.16
N GLN A 46 2.61 -18.93 -0.67
CA GLN A 46 1.63 -19.80 -1.35
C GLN A 46 0.80 -19.07 -2.41
N ARG A 47 0.76 -17.71 -2.41
CA ARG A 47 0.00 -16.94 -3.41
C ARG A 47 0.74 -16.83 -4.74
N ALA A 48 -0.01 -16.95 -5.85
CA ALA A 48 0.48 -16.57 -7.16
C ALA A 48 0.38 -15.04 -7.28
N LEU A 49 1.51 -14.36 -7.20
CA LEU A 49 1.59 -12.90 -7.32
C LEU A 49 1.95 -12.54 -8.76
N LEU A 50 1.14 -11.70 -9.40
CA LEU A 50 1.46 -11.17 -10.71
C LEU A 50 2.53 -10.08 -10.59
N ARG A 51 2.37 -9.18 -9.58
CA ARG A 51 3.23 -8.02 -9.28
C ARG A 51 3.57 -7.97 -7.79
N ALA A 52 4.63 -7.24 -7.44
CA ALA A 52 5.04 -7.10 -6.03
C ALA A 52 3.96 -6.43 -5.16
N GLY A 53 3.23 -5.46 -5.71
CA GLY A 53 2.15 -4.75 -5.01
C GLY A 53 0.96 -5.62 -4.60
N ASP A 54 0.75 -6.76 -5.27
CA ASP A 54 -0.33 -7.70 -4.95
C ASP A 54 -0.18 -8.32 -3.54
N VAL A 55 0.97 -8.15 -2.88
CA VAL A 55 1.14 -8.56 -1.47
C VAL A 55 0.16 -7.84 -0.55
N LEU A 56 -0.26 -6.60 -0.88
CA LEU A 56 -1.27 -5.88 -0.11
C LEU A 56 -2.68 -6.43 -0.25
N GLU A 57 -2.99 -7.21 -1.30
CA GLU A 57 -4.27 -7.94 -1.38
C GLU A 57 -4.41 -9.04 -0.29
N THR A 58 -3.41 -9.21 0.54
CA THR A 58 -3.53 -9.99 1.77
C THR A 58 -4.31 -9.25 2.86
N VAL A 59 -4.49 -7.93 2.74
CA VAL A 59 -5.40 -7.14 3.59
C VAL A 59 -6.83 -7.38 3.12
N PRO A 60 -7.73 -7.93 3.96
CA PRO A 60 -9.09 -8.25 3.55
C PRO A 60 -9.85 -7.02 3.02
N GLY A 61 -10.48 -7.17 1.84
CA GLY A 61 -11.21 -6.11 1.15
C GLY A 61 -10.34 -5.11 0.38
N LEU A 62 -9.00 -5.21 0.43
CA LEU A 62 -8.11 -4.41 -0.39
C LEU A 62 -7.98 -5.05 -1.78
N VAL A 63 -8.09 -4.22 -2.80
CA VAL A 63 -7.88 -4.58 -4.21
C VAL A 63 -6.67 -3.82 -4.74
N ALA A 64 -5.77 -4.51 -5.43
CA ALA A 64 -4.65 -3.93 -6.16
C ALA A 64 -4.91 -4.06 -7.66
N THR A 65 -4.87 -2.96 -8.39
CA THR A 65 -5.04 -2.91 -9.85
C THR A 65 -3.83 -2.26 -10.52
N GLN A 66 -3.85 -2.22 -11.84
CA GLN A 66 -2.83 -1.54 -12.63
C GLN A 66 -3.49 -0.76 -13.76
N HIS A 67 -3.08 0.49 -13.94
CA HIS A 67 -3.56 1.33 -15.04
C HIS A 67 -2.48 1.69 -16.06
N SER A 68 -1.30 1.11 -15.92
CA SER A 68 -0.11 1.36 -16.74
C SER A 68 0.82 0.15 -16.65
N GLY A 69 2.01 0.20 -17.22
CA GLY A 69 2.96 -0.90 -17.23
C GLY A 69 3.47 -1.38 -15.87
N SER A 70 4.02 -2.57 -15.85
CA SER A 70 4.42 -3.31 -14.65
C SER A 70 5.50 -2.65 -13.79
N GLY A 71 6.19 -1.64 -14.29
CA GLY A 71 7.22 -0.90 -13.53
C GLY A 71 6.69 0.23 -12.66
N LYS A 72 5.44 0.66 -12.86
CA LYS A 72 4.78 1.68 -12.07
C LYS A 72 4.13 1.09 -10.82
N ALA A 73 3.90 1.91 -9.78
CA ALA A 73 3.15 1.50 -8.59
C ALA A 73 1.74 1.00 -8.95
N ASN A 74 1.24 0.04 -8.19
CA ASN A 74 -0.14 -0.41 -8.27
C ASN A 74 -1.09 0.70 -7.78
N GLN A 75 -2.34 0.63 -8.21
CA GLN A 75 -3.43 1.38 -7.65
C GLN A 75 -4.16 0.51 -6.62
N PHE A 76 -4.60 1.13 -5.52
CA PHE A 76 -5.20 0.42 -4.41
C PHE A 76 -6.60 0.95 -4.10
N PHE A 77 -7.50 0.04 -3.69
CA PHE A 77 -8.86 0.35 -3.26
C PHE A 77 -9.16 -0.31 -1.94
N LEU A 78 -9.76 0.41 -1.01
CA LEU A 78 -10.17 -0.11 0.29
C LEU A 78 -11.29 0.73 0.87
N ARG A 79 -12.37 0.11 1.37
CA ARG A 79 -13.48 0.79 2.05
C ARG A 79 -14.06 1.97 1.23
N GLY A 80 -14.26 1.77 -0.07
CA GLY A 80 -14.77 2.78 -0.98
C GLY A 80 -13.81 3.95 -1.26
N PHE A 81 -12.59 3.92 -0.76
CA PHE A 81 -11.54 4.81 -1.22
C PHE A 81 -10.92 4.29 -2.51
N ASN A 82 -10.83 5.15 -3.51
CA ASN A 82 -9.80 5.04 -4.52
C ASN A 82 -8.54 5.66 -3.92
N LEU A 83 -7.66 4.82 -3.35
CA LEU A 83 -6.44 5.28 -2.71
C LEU A 83 -5.39 5.76 -3.72
N ASP A 84 -5.75 5.78 -5.02
CA ASP A 84 -4.80 5.93 -6.12
C ASP A 84 -3.59 5.02 -5.87
N HIS A 85 -2.42 5.58 -5.67
CA HIS A 85 -1.22 4.81 -5.36
C HIS A 85 -0.90 4.75 -3.86
N GLY A 86 -1.83 5.07 -2.95
CA GLY A 86 -1.66 4.85 -1.51
C GLY A 86 -2.04 5.99 -0.57
N THR A 87 -2.80 7.00 -1.01
CA THR A 87 -3.37 7.99 -0.07
C THR A 87 -4.25 7.29 0.98
N ASP A 88 -4.40 7.89 2.16
CA ASP A 88 -5.26 7.40 3.23
C ASP A 88 -5.00 5.95 3.72
N PHE A 89 -3.94 5.31 3.22
CA PHE A 89 -3.50 4.00 3.70
C PHE A 89 -2.00 3.98 3.97
N ALA A 90 -1.63 4.19 5.23
CA ALA A 90 -0.23 4.30 5.65
C ALA A 90 0.50 2.97 5.50
N THR A 91 1.43 2.87 4.56
CA THR A 91 2.23 1.66 4.29
C THR A 91 3.67 1.87 4.73
N LYS A 92 4.20 0.91 5.50
CA LYS A 92 5.57 0.94 6.04
C LYS A 92 6.29 -0.38 5.78
N LEU A 93 7.60 -0.30 5.56
CA LEU A 93 8.50 -1.47 5.50
C LEU A 93 9.59 -1.34 6.57
N ASP A 94 9.64 -2.27 7.54
CA ASP A 94 10.60 -2.22 8.65
C ASP A 94 10.66 -0.82 9.29
N ASP A 95 9.48 -0.22 9.54
CA ASP A 95 9.26 1.13 10.08
C ASP A 95 9.58 2.32 9.15
N MET A 96 10.17 2.09 7.99
CA MET A 96 10.35 3.13 6.96
C MET A 96 9.04 3.37 6.22
N PRO A 97 8.64 4.63 5.97
CA PRO A 97 7.46 4.93 5.17
C PRO A 97 7.68 4.53 3.71
N ILE A 98 6.63 4.01 3.08
CA ILE A 98 6.59 3.78 1.63
C ILE A 98 5.89 4.95 0.95
N ASN A 99 4.77 5.43 1.53
CA ASN A 99 4.02 6.57 0.98
C ASN A 99 4.92 7.82 0.81
N MET A 100 4.96 8.35 -0.40
CA MET A 100 5.68 9.57 -0.75
C MET A 100 4.75 10.77 -0.64
N ARG A 101 5.14 11.78 0.15
CA ARG A 101 4.45 13.07 0.22
C ARG A 101 4.79 13.93 -0.98
N SER A 102 3.90 14.82 -1.40
CA SER A 102 4.14 15.78 -2.48
C SER A 102 4.79 15.15 -3.72
N HIS A 103 4.25 14.05 -4.22
CA HIS A 103 4.85 13.28 -5.29
C HIS A 103 4.39 13.76 -6.69
N ALA A 104 5.25 13.62 -7.70
CA ALA A 104 4.98 14.08 -9.07
C ALA A 104 3.75 13.42 -9.71
N HIS A 105 3.44 12.17 -9.33
CA HIS A 105 2.29 11.41 -9.86
C HIS A 105 1.04 11.52 -8.98
N GLY A 106 1.17 11.89 -7.74
CA GLY A 106 0.08 12.00 -6.76
C GLY A 106 0.60 11.78 -5.37
N GLN A 107 0.08 12.52 -4.40
CA GLN A 107 0.46 12.37 -3.00
C GLN A 107 0.17 10.96 -2.48
N GLY A 108 0.95 10.49 -1.53
CA GLY A 108 0.81 9.16 -0.96
C GLY A 108 1.40 8.03 -1.80
N TYR A 109 2.04 8.33 -2.94
CA TYR A 109 2.57 7.33 -3.88
C TYR A 109 3.33 6.20 -3.20
N THR A 110 2.80 4.97 -3.33
CA THR A 110 3.26 3.76 -2.67
C THR A 110 3.73 2.74 -3.71
N ASP A 111 4.97 2.86 -4.15
CA ASP A 111 5.62 1.87 -5.00
C ASP A 111 6.16 0.71 -4.16
N LEU A 112 5.71 -0.51 -4.44
CA LEU A 112 6.15 -1.74 -3.78
C LEU A 112 7.12 -2.57 -4.65
N ASN A 113 7.51 -2.10 -5.83
CA ASN A 113 8.39 -2.85 -6.73
C ASN A 113 9.78 -3.15 -6.14
N PHE A 114 10.22 -2.37 -5.14
CA PHE A 114 11.48 -2.58 -4.43
C PHE A 114 11.43 -3.73 -3.40
N ILE A 115 10.27 -4.33 -3.16
CA ILE A 115 10.11 -5.43 -2.21
C ILE A 115 10.37 -6.77 -2.89
N ILE A 116 11.14 -7.61 -2.23
CA ILE A 116 11.28 -9.03 -2.55
C ILE A 116 10.26 -9.79 -1.68
N PRO A 117 9.16 -10.33 -2.24
CA PRO A 117 8.09 -10.95 -1.45
C PRO A 117 8.58 -12.07 -0.51
N GLU A 118 9.58 -12.83 -0.94
CA GLU A 118 10.17 -13.91 -0.15
C GLU A 118 11.00 -13.43 1.06
N MET A 119 11.28 -12.12 1.14
CA MET A 119 11.93 -11.53 2.31
C MET A 119 10.93 -11.08 3.38
N ILE A 120 9.62 -11.04 3.06
CA ILE A 120 8.59 -10.64 4.02
C ILE A 120 8.39 -11.75 5.06
N GLN A 121 8.49 -11.41 6.33
CA GLN A 121 8.19 -12.29 7.45
C GLN A 121 6.70 -12.24 7.81
N GLU A 122 6.15 -11.02 7.90
CA GLU A 122 4.74 -10.80 8.18
C GLU A 122 4.26 -9.43 7.67
N ILE A 123 2.95 -9.32 7.47
CA ILE A 123 2.24 -8.05 7.25
C ILE A 123 1.24 -7.88 8.38
N VAL A 124 1.33 -6.76 9.10
CA VAL A 124 0.35 -6.35 10.11
C VAL A 124 -0.53 -5.27 9.49
N TYR A 125 -1.81 -5.54 9.34
CA TYR A 125 -2.76 -4.57 8.81
C TYR A 125 -3.75 -4.12 9.87
N ARG A 126 -4.19 -2.86 9.75
CA ARG A 126 -5.15 -2.21 10.63
C ARG A 126 -6.03 -1.31 9.77
N LYS A 127 -7.35 -1.48 9.85
CA LYS A 127 -8.29 -0.66 9.09
C LYS A 127 -9.00 0.33 9.98
N GLY A 128 -9.27 1.54 9.46
CA GLY A 128 -9.83 2.66 10.21
C GLY A 128 -8.79 3.46 10.99
N SER A 129 -9.23 4.55 11.56
CA SER A 129 -8.41 5.64 12.15
C SER A 129 -8.26 5.54 13.67
N TYR A 130 -8.18 4.32 14.24
CA TYR A 130 -8.21 4.11 15.71
C TYR A 130 -6.84 3.98 16.37
N TYR A 131 -5.76 4.22 15.64
CA TYR A 131 -4.39 3.86 16.03
C TYR A 131 -3.49 5.09 16.10
N PRO A 132 -3.16 5.61 17.30
CA PRO A 132 -2.40 6.85 17.42
C PRO A 132 -0.93 6.75 16.95
N ASP A 133 -0.40 5.54 16.77
CA ASP A 133 0.96 5.28 16.30
C ASP A 133 1.11 5.30 14.77
N VAL A 134 0.02 5.48 14.02
CA VAL A 134 0.04 5.49 12.55
C VAL A 134 0.41 6.88 12.01
N GLY A 135 -0.34 7.92 12.36
CA GLY A 135 -0.11 9.30 11.92
C GLY A 135 -0.67 9.58 10.52
N ASP A 136 0.16 10.16 9.67
CA ASP A 136 -0.19 10.56 8.30
C ASP A 136 -0.69 9.39 7.42
N PHE A 137 -1.60 9.69 6.48
CA PHE A 137 -2.27 8.73 5.58
C PHE A 137 -3.08 7.65 6.31
N SER A 138 -3.65 7.94 7.47
CA SER A 138 -4.33 6.96 8.33
C SER A 138 -5.85 6.88 8.16
N GLY A 139 -6.45 7.55 7.18
CA GLY A 139 -7.90 7.62 6.99
C GLY A 139 -8.55 6.24 6.83
N ALA A 140 -8.19 5.46 5.84
CA ALA A 140 -8.70 4.12 5.60
C ALA A 140 -8.02 3.05 6.48
N GLY A 141 -6.75 3.27 6.87
CA GLY A 141 -5.99 2.32 7.68
C GLY A 141 -4.50 2.30 7.44
N SER A 142 -3.86 1.16 7.72
CA SER A 142 -2.42 0.99 7.54
C SER A 142 -2.00 -0.46 7.32
N ALA A 143 -0.83 -0.64 6.68
CA ALA A 143 -0.11 -1.91 6.64
C ALA A 143 1.37 -1.71 7.01
N SER A 144 1.87 -2.51 7.95
CA SER A 144 3.29 -2.59 8.29
C SER A 144 3.84 -3.92 7.79
N ILE A 145 4.76 -3.86 6.86
CA ILE A 145 5.45 -5.01 6.27
C ILE A 145 6.76 -5.18 7.04
N TYR A 146 6.97 -6.34 7.64
CA TYR A 146 8.21 -6.68 8.32
C TYR A 146 8.96 -7.75 7.56
N THR A 147 10.24 -7.53 7.31
CA THR A 147 11.12 -8.51 6.67
C THR A 147 11.82 -9.39 7.70
N HIS A 148 12.24 -10.59 7.30
CA HIS A 148 12.94 -11.53 8.17
C HIS A 148 14.14 -10.87 8.87
N SER A 149 14.30 -11.13 10.16
CA SER A 149 15.39 -10.60 10.99
C SER A 149 16.23 -11.68 11.71
N GLU A 150 15.79 -12.95 11.65
CA GLU A 150 16.45 -14.05 12.33
C GLU A 150 16.94 -15.12 11.35
N THR A 151 16.03 -15.75 10.63
CA THR A 151 16.37 -16.81 9.68
C THR A 151 15.51 -16.72 8.43
N ILE A 152 16.08 -17.13 7.31
CA ILE A 152 15.39 -17.32 6.03
C ILE A 152 16.01 -18.52 5.34
N PRO A 153 15.27 -19.31 4.56
CA PRO A 153 15.87 -20.40 3.79
C PRO A 153 16.97 -19.91 2.85
N ASN A 154 18.14 -20.55 2.90
CA ASN A 154 19.17 -20.37 1.91
C ASN A 154 18.68 -20.99 0.60
N ARG A 155 18.36 -20.18 -0.41
CA ARG A 155 17.81 -20.68 -1.66
C ARG A 155 18.28 -19.88 -2.88
N ILE A 156 18.39 -20.59 -4.00
CA ILE A 156 18.46 -20.01 -5.34
C ILE A 156 17.18 -20.40 -6.06
N GLN A 157 16.50 -19.45 -6.64
CA GLN A 157 15.29 -19.69 -7.42
C GLN A 157 15.45 -19.08 -8.81
N LEU A 158 15.10 -19.86 -9.83
CA LEU A 158 15.05 -19.41 -11.22
C LEU A 158 13.61 -19.60 -11.73
N GLY A 159 13.05 -18.54 -12.29
CA GLY A 159 11.70 -18.52 -12.85
C GLY A 159 11.72 -18.17 -14.33
N ALA A 160 10.78 -18.75 -15.11
CA ALA A 160 10.51 -18.40 -16.47
C ALA A 160 9.02 -18.57 -16.78
N GLY A 161 8.48 -17.76 -17.69
CA GLY A 161 7.04 -17.81 -17.96
C GLY A 161 6.61 -17.15 -19.25
N GLY A 162 5.30 -16.97 -19.41
CA GLY A 162 4.70 -16.26 -20.53
C GLY A 162 5.18 -14.82 -20.63
N PHE A 163 5.05 -14.24 -21.80
CA PHE A 163 5.34 -12.84 -22.10
C PHE A 163 6.76 -12.40 -21.69
N GLY A 164 7.76 -13.25 -21.96
CA GLY A 164 9.16 -12.97 -21.66
C GLY A 164 9.51 -12.91 -20.16
N PHE A 165 8.64 -13.41 -19.26
CA PHE A 165 8.94 -13.42 -17.83
C PHE A 165 10.16 -14.27 -17.52
N ALA A 166 11.16 -13.68 -16.89
CA ALA A 166 12.33 -14.36 -16.34
C ALA A 166 12.70 -13.74 -14.98
N ARG A 167 13.01 -14.58 -13.98
CA ARG A 167 13.36 -14.14 -12.64
C ARG A 167 14.49 -14.98 -12.06
N ALA A 168 15.47 -14.33 -11.46
CA ALA A 168 16.49 -14.95 -10.64
C ALA A 168 16.42 -14.36 -9.23
N LEU A 169 16.35 -15.24 -8.23
CA LEU A 169 16.30 -14.87 -6.82
C LEU A 169 17.33 -15.67 -6.05
N VAL A 170 18.04 -14.99 -5.16
CA VAL A 170 18.92 -15.63 -4.15
C VAL A 170 18.53 -15.05 -2.79
N THR A 171 18.18 -15.90 -1.85
CA THR A 171 17.97 -15.50 -0.45
C THR A 171 18.79 -16.37 0.49
N GLY A 172 19.12 -15.86 1.66
CA GLY A 172 19.80 -16.65 2.65
C GLY A 172 20.19 -15.87 3.88
N ASN A 173 20.74 -16.61 4.84
CA ASN A 173 21.32 -16.05 6.03
C ASN A 173 22.65 -16.73 6.36
N THR A 174 23.52 -15.99 7.01
CA THR A 174 24.83 -16.48 7.48
C THR A 174 25.29 -15.71 8.71
N ASP A 175 26.07 -16.34 9.55
CA ASP A 175 26.76 -15.62 10.61
C ASP A 175 27.80 -14.68 10.02
N GLY A 176 27.79 -13.43 10.44
CA GLY A 176 28.74 -12.42 9.97
C GLY A 176 28.78 -11.19 10.88
N LEU A 177 29.91 -10.49 10.90
CA LEU A 177 30.13 -9.27 11.67
C LEU A 177 29.74 -9.35 13.16
N GLY A 178 29.80 -10.57 13.74
CA GLY A 178 29.42 -10.85 15.13
C GLY A 178 27.91 -10.85 15.41
N GLY A 179 27.12 -11.11 14.42
CA GLY A 179 25.65 -11.26 14.44
C GLY A 179 25.18 -12.10 13.26
N ASN A 180 23.91 -11.99 12.92
CA ASN A 180 23.30 -12.71 11.80
C ASN A 180 23.05 -11.76 10.61
N LEU A 181 23.54 -12.13 9.42
CA LEU A 181 23.33 -11.41 8.17
C LEU A 181 22.29 -12.17 7.33
N ILE A 182 21.18 -11.50 7.01
CA ILE A 182 20.20 -11.95 6.03
C ILE A 182 20.42 -11.18 4.73
N PHE A 183 20.30 -11.86 3.60
CA PHE A 183 20.46 -11.25 2.28
C PHE A 183 19.43 -11.74 1.28
N GLY A 184 19.03 -10.86 0.39
CA GLY A 184 18.19 -11.12 -0.78
C GLY A 184 18.74 -10.39 -2.00
N PHE A 185 18.74 -11.06 -3.13
CA PHE A 185 19.03 -10.49 -4.44
C PHE A 185 17.99 -10.98 -5.44
N GLU A 186 17.36 -10.08 -6.15
CA GLU A 186 16.41 -10.37 -7.21
C GLU A 186 16.79 -9.64 -8.50
N HIS A 187 16.67 -10.35 -9.62
CA HIS A 187 16.63 -9.72 -10.94
C HIS A 187 15.45 -10.28 -11.72
N GLN A 188 14.64 -9.41 -12.32
CA GLN A 188 13.46 -9.78 -13.10
C GLN A 188 13.46 -9.06 -14.43
N ALA A 189 13.13 -9.79 -15.49
CA ALA A 189 12.81 -9.28 -16.80
C ALA A 189 11.38 -9.65 -17.20
N TYR A 190 10.70 -8.78 -17.98
CA TYR A 190 9.35 -9.01 -18.46
C TYR A 190 9.06 -8.17 -19.69
N GLU A 191 8.47 -8.77 -20.73
CA GLU A 191 8.14 -8.10 -22.00
C GLU A 191 6.68 -7.63 -22.08
N GLY A 192 5.78 -8.23 -21.27
CA GLY A 192 4.34 -7.94 -21.29
C GLY A 192 3.58 -8.53 -22.46
N PRO A 193 2.24 -8.54 -22.41
CA PRO A 193 1.38 -9.11 -23.43
C PRO A 193 0.95 -8.14 -24.55
N TRP A 194 1.54 -6.94 -24.64
CA TRP A 194 1.06 -5.83 -25.45
C TRP A 194 1.47 -5.97 -26.92
N ASP A 195 0.56 -5.60 -27.85
CA ASP A 195 0.76 -5.78 -29.30
C ASP A 195 1.81 -4.84 -29.90
N SER A 196 2.02 -3.66 -29.31
CA SER A 196 2.82 -2.58 -29.90
C SER A 196 3.92 -2.06 -28.98
N VAL A 197 4.04 -2.60 -27.77
CA VAL A 197 5.01 -2.19 -26.75
C VAL A 197 5.56 -3.43 -26.07
N ASP A 198 6.85 -3.66 -26.16
CA ASP A 198 7.53 -4.55 -25.24
C ASP A 198 7.82 -3.77 -23.96
N GLU A 199 7.30 -4.21 -22.80
CA GLU A 199 7.54 -3.49 -21.54
C GLU A 199 9.02 -3.40 -21.19
N ASP A 200 9.82 -4.38 -21.64
CA ASP A 200 11.29 -4.41 -21.45
C ASP A 200 11.68 -4.10 -20.00
N VAL A 201 10.89 -4.67 -19.05
CA VAL A 201 11.15 -4.48 -17.62
C VAL A 201 12.50 -5.06 -17.26
N GLY A 202 13.34 -4.24 -16.64
CA GLY A 202 14.61 -4.64 -16.08
C GLY A 202 14.72 -4.23 -14.61
N LYS A 203 14.19 -5.08 -13.71
CA LYS A 203 14.11 -4.80 -12.27
C LYS A 203 15.21 -5.53 -11.51
N THR A 204 15.92 -4.80 -10.63
CA THR A 204 16.92 -5.36 -9.73
C THR A 204 16.67 -4.90 -8.30
N ASN A 205 16.63 -5.85 -7.36
CA ASN A 205 16.48 -5.63 -5.93
C ASN A 205 17.62 -6.27 -5.14
N ILE A 206 18.14 -5.54 -4.18
CA ILE A 206 19.11 -6.02 -3.19
C ILE A 206 18.60 -5.65 -1.80
N GLN A 207 18.60 -6.61 -0.89
CA GLN A 207 18.29 -6.39 0.51
C GLN A 207 19.32 -7.07 1.39
N LEU A 208 19.89 -6.31 2.32
CA LEU A 208 20.81 -6.82 3.34
C LEU A 208 20.31 -6.39 4.71
N LYS A 209 20.24 -7.32 5.67
CA LYS A 209 19.82 -7.03 7.04
C LYS A 209 20.77 -7.72 8.01
N GLN A 210 21.50 -6.93 8.77
CA GLN A 210 22.42 -7.41 9.81
C GLN A 210 21.80 -7.20 11.18
N SER A 211 21.63 -8.27 11.95
CA SER A 211 21.11 -8.21 13.31
C SER A 211 22.18 -8.61 14.33
N TRP A 212 22.13 -7.93 15.47
CA TRP A 212 22.99 -8.22 16.63
C TRP A 212 22.11 -8.32 17.88
N GLU A 213 22.20 -9.43 18.56
CA GLU A 213 21.62 -9.59 19.89
C GLU A 213 22.71 -9.33 20.95
N ARG A 214 22.39 -8.50 21.93
CA ARG A 214 23.26 -8.12 23.04
C ARG A 214 22.44 -8.15 24.33
N GLU A 215 23.12 -8.22 25.48
CA GLU A 215 22.46 -8.10 26.79
C GLU A 215 21.61 -6.78 26.90
N SER A 216 22.02 -5.74 26.20
CA SER A 216 21.33 -4.44 26.17
C SER A 216 20.18 -4.35 25.17
N GLY A 217 19.95 -5.36 24.32
CA GLY A 217 18.88 -5.36 23.33
C GLY A 217 19.29 -5.88 21.96
N LYS A 218 18.35 -5.80 21.02
CA LYS A 218 18.51 -6.20 19.61
C LYS A 218 18.76 -4.95 18.75
N PHE A 219 19.79 -5.00 17.91
CA PHE A 219 20.13 -3.97 16.93
C PHE A 219 20.00 -4.55 15.53
N ILE A 220 19.41 -3.79 14.62
CA ILE A 220 19.24 -4.21 13.23
C ILE A 220 19.68 -3.07 12.32
N LEU A 221 20.60 -3.36 11.39
CA LEU A 221 20.99 -2.48 10.30
C LEU A 221 20.46 -3.07 8.99
N SER A 222 19.67 -2.30 8.24
CA SER A 222 19.13 -2.74 6.95
C SER A 222 19.60 -1.81 5.84
N LEU A 223 19.95 -2.40 4.69
CA LEU A 223 20.27 -1.72 3.44
C LEU A 223 19.41 -2.31 2.34
N MET A 224 18.81 -1.45 1.53
CA MET A 224 18.06 -1.83 0.35
C MET A 224 18.51 -1.00 -0.85
N ALA A 225 18.55 -1.63 -2.02
CA ALA A 225 18.81 -0.99 -3.29
C ALA A 225 17.85 -1.56 -4.35
N TYR A 226 17.19 -0.68 -5.07
CA TYR A 226 16.23 -0.99 -6.12
C TYR A 226 16.48 -0.10 -7.32
N GLU A 227 16.47 -0.71 -8.48
CA GLU A 227 16.45 -0.02 -9.78
C GLU A 227 15.49 -0.75 -10.72
N ASN A 228 14.72 0.01 -11.48
CA ASN A 228 13.83 -0.51 -12.51
C ASN A 228 13.74 0.43 -13.69
N LYS A 229 13.59 -0.16 -14.88
CA LYS A 229 13.32 0.55 -16.12
C LYS A 229 12.31 -0.24 -16.93
N TRP A 230 11.35 0.48 -17.56
CA TRP A 230 10.26 -0.16 -18.30
C TRP A 230 9.69 0.74 -19.40
N ASN A 231 9.04 0.12 -20.38
CA ASN A 231 8.06 0.77 -21.23
C ASN A 231 6.64 0.41 -20.73
N SER A 232 5.62 1.10 -21.24
CA SER A 232 4.26 0.95 -20.73
C SER A 232 3.23 1.01 -21.84
N ALA A 233 2.23 0.13 -21.78
CA ALA A 233 0.95 0.36 -22.39
C ALA A 233 0.05 0.98 -21.33
N ASP A 234 -0.35 2.25 -21.50
CA ASP A 234 -1.26 2.93 -20.62
C ASP A 234 -2.72 2.57 -20.95
N GLN A 235 -3.69 3.06 -20.16
CA GLN A 235 -5.11 2.87 -20.46
C GLN A 235 -5.48 3.41 -21.85
N ILE A 236 -6.45 2.77 -22.48
CA ILE A 236 -6.88 3.08 -23.86
C ILE A 236 -8.37 3.37 -23.94
N PRO A 237 -8.83 4.32 -24.81
CA PRO A 237 -10.24 4.64 -24.93
C PRO A 237 -11.00 3.57 -25.70
N HIS A 238 -12.24 3.29 -25.28
CA HIS A 238 -13.11 2.31 -25.91
C HIS A 238 -13.29 2.56 -27.41
N ARG A 239 -13.41 3.84 -27.82
CA ARG A 239 -13.61 4.19 -29.22
C ARG A 239 -12.46 3.80 -30.13
N ALA A 240 -11.21 3.80 -29.61
CA ALA A 240 -10.04 3.39 -30.40
C ALA A 240 -10.10 1.89 -30.73
N VAL A 241 -10.52 1.07 -29.77
CA VAL A 241 -10.68 -0.38 -29.97
C VAL A 241 -11.92 -0.68 -30.84
N ARG A 242 -13.06 -0.04 -30.57
CA ARG A 242 -14.30 -0.22 -31.37
C ARG A 242 -14.14 0.18 -32.83
N SER A 243 -13.36 1.20 -33.12
CA SER A 243 -13.07 1.63 -34.50
C SER A 243 -12.06 0.75 -35.21
N GLY A 244 -11.35 -0.14 -34.48
CA GLY A 244 -10.28 -0.96 -35.00
C GLY A 244 -8.98 -0.17 -35.25
N LEU A 245 -8.80 0.96 -34.62
CA LEU A 245 -7.57 1.74 -34.67
C LEU A 245 -6.42 0.99 -33.98
N ILE A 246 -6.72 0.37 -32.83
CA ILE A 246 -5.82 -0.51 -32.08
C ILE A 246 -6.58 -1.77 -31.62
N GLY A 247 -5.83 -2.84 -31.28
CA GLY A 247 -6.37 -4.00 -30.55
C GLY A 247 -6.55 -3.68 -29.06
N LYS A 248 -7.20 -4.57 -28.31
CA LYS A 248 -7.41 -4.44 -26.86
C LYS A 248 -6.09 -4.44 -26.05
N PHE A 249 -5.03 -5.01 -26.62
CA PHE A 249 -3.67 -5.01 -26.08
C PHE A 249 -2.77 -3.97 -26.77
N GLY A 250 -3.36 -3.03 -27.53
CA GLY A 250 -2.63 -1.98 -28.23
C GLY A 250 -2.28 -0.80 -27.31
N SER A 251 -1.50 0.13 -27.81
CA SER A 251 -1.18 1.41 -27.17
C SER A 251 -1.35 2.54 -28.17
N ILE A 252 -1.81 3.71 -27.71
CA ILE A 252 -1.88 4.92 -28.52
C ILE A 252 -0.52 5.62 -28.58
N ASP A 253 0.17 5.70 -27.44
CA ASP A 253 1.54 6.23 -27.37
C ASP A 253 2.51 5.12 -26.89
N PRO A 254 3.21 4.45 -27.83
CA PRO A 254 4.14 3.38 -27.46
C PRO A 254 5.45 3.88 -26.81
N THR A 255 5.55 5.18 -26.55
CA THR A 255 6.71 5.79 -25.90
C THR A 255 6.51 6.09 -24.42
N SER A 256 5.35 5.70 -23.85
CA SER A 256 5.11 5.69 -22.40
C SER A 256 6.06 4.73 -21.67
N GLY A 257 6.25 4.91 -20.37
CA GLY A 257 7.11 4.09 -19.52
C GLY A 257 7.91 4.92 -18.55
N GLY A 258 8.98 4.38 -17.98
CA GLY A 258 9.75 5.12 -16.99
C GLY A 258 10.98 4.39 -16.47
N GLU A 259 11.61 5.03 -15.52
CA GLU A 259 12.67 4.47 -14.70
C GLU A 259 12.54 4.99 -13.27
N SER A 260 12.83 4.14 -12.29
CA SER A 260 12.83 4.53 -10.88
C SER A 260 13.94 3.83 -10.11
N SER A 261 14.39 4.48 -9.05
CA SER A 261 15.36 3.91 -8.12
C SER A 261 15.01 4.26 -6.67
N ARG A 262 15.37 3.37 -5.75
CA ARG A 262 15.25 3.60 -4.31
C ARG A 262 16.41 2.97 -3.57
N TYR A 263 17.16 3.77 -2.85
CA TYR A 263 18.21 3.31 -1.96
C TYR A 263 17.84 3.68 -0.53
N SER A 264 17.93 2.76 0.40
CA SER A 264 17.59 3.06 1.79
C SER A 264 18.56 2.39 2.76
N LEU A 265 18.78 3.10 3.87
CA LEU A 265 19.53 2.61 5.02
C LEU A 265 18.70 2.87 6.27
N SER A 266 18.53 1.86 7.11
CA SER A 266 17.85 2.02 8.40
C SER A 266 18.61 1.33 9.53
N LEU A 267 18.47 1.90 10.72
CA LEU A 267 18.98 1.34 11.99
C LEU A 267 17.80 1.22 12.96
N ALA A 268 17.56 0.04 13.49
CA ALA A 268 16.55 -0.20 14.52
C ALA A 268 17.18 -0.74 15.80
N LEU A 269 16.58 -0.38 16.92
CA LEU A 269 16.92 -0.80 18.27
C LEU A 269 15.65 -1.25 18.99
N ASP A 270 15.72 -2.40 19.65
CA ASP A 270 14.77 -2.82 20.65
C ASP A 270 15.52 -3.21 21.93
N SER A 271 15.17 -2.59 23.06
CA SER A 271 15.94 -2.71 24.29
C SER A 271 15.11 -2.47 25.53
N ASP A 272 15.36 -3.22 26.58
CA ASP A 272 14.85 -2.89 27.90
C ASP A 272 15.44 -1.56 28.38
N TYR A 273 14.59 -0.62 28.77
CA TYR A 273 15.01 0.67 29.28
C TYR A 273 14.20 1.12 30.50
N GLY A 274 14.86 1.20 31.65
CA GLY A 274 14.24 1.54 32.92
C GLY A 274 13.24 0.47 33.36
N ALA A 275 11.97 0.85 33.50
CA ALA A 275 10.89 -0.05 33.87
C ALA A 275 9.97 -0.34 32.68
N GLY A 276 10.51 -0.35 31.47
CA GLY A 276 9.79 -0.57 30.24
C GLY A 276 10.73 -0.99 29.11
N ASN A 277 10.19 -1.04 27.90
CA ASN A 277 10.91 -1.33 26.66
C ASN A 277 10.98 -0.07 25.80
N LEU A 278 12.13 0.17 25.15
CA LEU A 278 12.38 1.21 24.17
C LEU A 278 12.59 0.57 22.80
N SER A 279 11.72 0.86 21.85
CA SER A 279 11.91 0.57 20.43
C SER A 279 12.18 1.87 19.69
N ALA A 280 13.21 1.91 18.85
CA ALA A 280 13.56 3.10 18.09
C ALA A 280 14.09 2.72 16.70
N SER A 281 13.81 3.56 15.71
CA SER A 281 14.35 3.42 14.36
C SER A 281 14.74 4.76 13.76
N LEU A 282 15.79 4.74 12.93
CA LEU A 282 16.24 5.87 12.10
C LEU A 282 16.40 5.37 10.67
N TYR A 283 16.10 6.22 9.69
CA TYR A 283 16.23 5.85 8.29
C TYR A 283 16.62 7.03 7.41
N VAL A 284 17.23 6.71 6.27
CA VAL A 284 17.43 7.59 5.13
C VAL A 284 17.03 6.86 3.87
N ILE A 285 16.34 7.55 2.97
CA ILE A 285 15.89 7.04 1.68
C ILE A 285 16.31 8.06 0.62
N ASP A 286 16.88 7.57 -0.48
CA ASP A 286 17.18 8.32 -1.69
C ASP A 286 16.30 7.72 -2.80
N TYR A 287 15.49 8.54 -3.48
CA TYR A 287 14.48 8.08 -4.43
C TYR A 287 14.48 8.98 -5.66
N ASP A 288 14.42 8.35 -6.84
CA ASP A 288 14.27 9.02 -8.13
C ASP A 288 13.20 8.35 -8.98
N LEU A 289 12.41 9.15 -9.70
CA LEU A 289 11.44 8.72 -10.70
C LEU A 289 11.48 9.63 -11.91
N THR A 290 11.56 9.01 -13.08
CA THR A 290 11.23 9.63 -14.37
C THR A 290 10.13 8.80 -15.03
N LEU A 291 8.95 9.40 -15.25
CA LEU A 291 7.77 8.70 -15.77
C LEU A 291 7.22 9.44 -16.99
N PHE A 292 7.12 8.74 -18.13
CA PHE A 292 6.55 9.23 -19.38
C PHE A 292 5.13 8.69 -19.54
N GLN A 293 4.14 9.59 -19.64
CA GLN A 293 2.72 9.24 -19.74
C GLN A 293 2.02 10.12 -20.77
N ASN A 294 0.95 9.59 -21.36
CA ASN A 294 0.14 10.32 -22.33
C ASN A 294 -1.33 9.86 -22.24
N PHE A 295 -2.15 10.63 -21.56
CA PHE A 295 -3.57 10.29 -21.32
C PHE A 295 -4.51 10.98 -22.32
N SER A 296 -4.25 12.21 -22.70
CA SER A 296 -5.07 13.01 -23.62
C SER A 296 -4.68 12.85 -25.10
N TYR A 297 -3.53 12.24 -25.37
CA TYR A 297 -2.93 11.85 -26.67
C TYR A 297 -2.57 13.00 -27.60
N PHE A 298 -3.53 13.60 -28.34
CA PHE A 298 -3.29 14.57 -29.41
C PHE A 298 -4.18 15.80 -29.34
N SER A 299 -4.61 16.25 -28.15
CA SER A 299 -5.24 17.57 -27.95
C SER A 299 -4.28 18.67 -28.43
N ASN A 300 -2.99 18.46 -28.26
CA ASN A 300 -1.94 19.17 -28.98
C ASN A 300 -1.47 18.32 -30.18
N PRO A 301 -1.47 18.84 -31.42
CA PRO A 301 -1.01 18.07 -32.60
C PRO A 301 0.42 17.53 -32.52
N ALA A 302 1.26 18.07 -31.64
CA ALA A 302 2.62 17.57 -31.38
C ALA A 302 2.65 16.36 -30.42
N GLY A 303 1.51 16.04 -29.79
CA GLY A 303 1.35 15.04 -28.75
C GLY A 303 1.29 15.65 -27.35
N ASP A 304 0.59 14.98 -26.45
CA ASP A 304 0.33 15.45 -25.08
C ASP A 304 1.15 14.68 -24.03
N GLN A 305 2.24 14.02 -24.46
CA GLN A 305 3.08 13.29 -23.50
C GLN A 305 3.67 14.24 -22.47
N ILE A 306 3.56 13.86 -21.22
CA ILE A 306 4.23 14.50 -20.09
C ILE A 306 5.35 13.61 -19.56
N THR A 307 6.37 14.22 -19.00
CA THR A 307 7.41 13.55 -18.22
C THR A 307 7.31 14.04 -16.79
N GLN A 308 6.88 13.18 -15.90
CA GLN A 308 6.85 13.44 -14.46
C GLN A 308 8.22 13.12 -13.87
N LEU A 309 8.68 13.98 -12.98
CA LEU A 309 10.01 13.94 -12.38
C LEU A 309 9.90 14.06 -10.87
N ASP A 310 10.62 13.21 -10.15
CA ASP A 310 10.72 13.24 -8.70
C ASP A 310 12.14 12.83 -8.28
N ASP A 311 12.86 13.71 -7.59
CA ASP A 311 14.20 13.46 -7.07
C ASP A 311 14.24 13.94 -5.62
N ARG A 312 14.36 13.00 -4.66
CA ARG A 312 14.25 13.31 -3.23
C ARG A 312 15.12 12.50 -2.31
N LYS A 313 15.36 13.08 -1.15
CA LYS A 313 15.88 12.39 0.03
C LYS A 313 14.90 12.50 1.19
N ILE A 314 14.69 11.38 1.86
CA ILE A 314 13.82 11.31 3.04
C ILE A 314 14.66 10.89 4.24
N PHE A 315 14.55 11.65 5.31
CA PHE A 315 15.17 11.36 6.59
C PHE A 315 14.08 11.24 7.65
N GLY A 316 14.24 10.30 8.54
CA GLY A 316 13.29 10.21 9.63
C GLY A 316 13.63 9.16 10.66
N GLY A 317 12.73 9.03 11.61
CA GLY A 317 12.84 8.02 12.65
C GLY A 317 11.70 8.11 13.63
N LYS A 318 11.59 7.07 14.43
CA LYS A 318 10.63 6.99 15.53
C LYS A 318 11.28 6.45 16.79
N ALA A 319 10.69 6.77 17.92
CA ALA A 319 11.04 6.15 19.19
C ALA A 319 9.75 5.90 20.00
N ILE A 320 9.61 4.71 20.55
CA ILE A 320 8.45 4.27 21.33
C ILE A 320 8.97 3.73 22.65
N TRP A 321 8.51 4.31 23.76
CA TRP A 321 8.75 3.74 25.08
C TRP A 321 7.46 3.16 25.62
N SER A 322 7.44 1.89 25.97
CA SER A 322 6.31 1.18 26.53
C SER A 322 6.58 0.71 27.95
N SER A 323 5.62 0.81 28.83
CA SER A 323 5.72 0.30 30.21
C SER A 323 4.40 -0.27 30.69
N GLU A 324 4.50 -1.42 31.35
CA GLU A 324 3.38 -2.03 32.07
C GLU A 324 3.50 -1.74 33.56
N ARG A 325 2.39 -1.33 34.17
CA ARG A 325 2.31 -1.04 35.59
C ARG A 325 0.99 -1.54 36.17
N SER A 326 0.99 -1.74 37.47
CA SER A 326 -0.25 -1.99 38.20
C SER A 326 -0.79 -0.68 38.81
N TRP A 327 -2.04 -0.35 38.50
CA TRP A 327 -2.76 0.76 39.11
C TRP A 327 -4.07 0.27 39.69
N ALA A 328 -4.27 0.44 41.02
CA ALA A 328 -5.45 -0.05 41.76
C ALA A 328 -5.73 -1.55 41.51
N GLY A 329 -4.68 -2.37 41.35
CA GLY A 329 -4.82 -3.82 41.09
C GLY A 329 -5.16 -4.15 39.62
N LYS A 330 -5.13 -3.19 38.70
CA LYS A 330 -5.37 -3.35 37.27
C LYS A 330 -4.04 -3.30 36.53
N SER A 331 -3.90 -4.08 35.45
CA SER A 331 -2.79 -3.90 34.51
C SER A 331 -3.04 -2.67 33.65
N VAL A 332 -2.04 -1.81 33.54
CA VAL A 332 -2.04 -0.59 32.75
C VAL A 332 -0.79 -0.55 31.90
N VAL A 333 -0.96 -0.55 30.58
CA VAL A 333 0.14 -0.38 29.63
C VAL A 333 0.08 1.03 29.07
N ASN A 334 1.22 1.75 29.15
CA ASN A 334 1.38 3.05 28.52
C ASN A 334 2.45 2.96 27.44
N ARG A 335 2.14 3.54 26.27
CA ARG A 335 3.08 3.72 25.17
C ARG A 335 3.19 5.21 24.86
N PHE A 336 4.41 5.73 24.82
CA PHE A 336 4.72 7.10 24.41
C PHE A 336 5.60 7.00 23.16
N GLY A 337 5.19 7.68 22.11
CA GLY A 337 5.93 7.67 20.86
C GLY A 337 6.22 9.06 20.33
N VAL A 338 7.29 9.13 19.53
CA VAL A 338 7.69 10.30 18.75
C VAL A 338 8.03 9.84 17.35
N ASP A 339 7.51 10.53 16.34
CA ASP A 339 7.83 10.33 14.93
C ASP A 339 8.39 11.62 14.34
N LEU A 340 9.45 11.50 13.55
CA LEU A 340 10.06 12.63 12.84
C LEU A 340 10.24 12.23 11.36
N ARG A 341 9.89 13.12 10.43
CA ARG A 341 10.13 12.93 9.00
C ARG A 341 10.46 14.25 8.32
N SER A 342 11.43 14.22 7.40
CA SER A 342 11.77 15.33 6.50
C SER A 342 11.96 14.78 5.10
N ASP A 343 11.14 15.25 4.17
CA ASP A 343 11.27 15.02 2.73
C ASP A 343 11.96 16.27 2.16
N ASP A 344 13.13 16.09 1.57
CA ASP A 344 13.90 17.12 0.88
C ASP A 344 13.88 16.76 -0.61
N ILE A 345 13.08 17.49 -1.38
CA ILE A 345 12.75 17.18 -2.77
C ILE A 345 13.42 18.23 -3.65
N ASP A 346 14.51 17.85 -4.30
CA ASP A 346 15.29 18.74 -5.17
C ASP A 346 14.48 19.16 -6.41
N GLN A 347 13.63 18.24 -6.91
CA GLN A 347 12.77 18.48 -8.07
C GLN A 347 11.54 17.58 -8.04
N VAL A 348 10.35 18.17 -8.18
CA VAL A 348 9.07 17.46 -8.29
C VAL A 348 8.13 18.18 -9.25
N GLY A 349 7.44 17.42 -10.11
CA GLY A 349 6.47 17.95 -11.06
C GLY A 349 6.61 17.36 -12.44
N PHE A 350 6.35 18.15 -13.51
CA PHE A 350 6.36 17.63 -14.87
C PHE A 350 6.86 18.63 -15.90
N VAL A 351 7.33 18.09 -17.01
CA VAL A 351 7.62 18.80 -18.27
C VAL A 351 6.80 18.16 -19.40
N ASN A 352 6.45 18.95 -20.40
CA ASN A 352 5.86 18.42 -21.63
C ASN A 352 6.97 17.77 -22.47
N SER A 353 6.65 16.64 -23.06
CA SER A 353 7.58 15.89 -23.90
C SER A 353 6.88 15.39 -25.17
N THR A 354 7.65 14.93 -26.13
CA THR A 354 7.17 14.24 -27.31
C THR A 354 8.15 13.09 -27.60
N SER A 355 7.66 11.86 -27.58
CA SER A 355 8.47 10.64 -27.72
C SER A 355 9.70 10.68 -26.80
N ARG A 356 9.48 10.97 -25.52
CA ARG A 356 10.47 11.10 -24.43
C ARG A 356 11.48 12.25 -24.61
N ARG A 357 11.22 13.20 -25.51
CA ARG A 357 12.06 14.36 -25.70
C ARG A 357 11.41 15.60 -25.12
N PHE A 358 12.15 16.33 -24.30
CA PHE A 358 11.71 17.58 -23.73
C PHE A 358 11.16 18.53 -24.81
N ALA A 359 9.98 19.08 -24.59
CA ALA A 359 9.32 20.05 -25.44
C ALA A 359 9.20 21.43 -24.75
N SER A 360 8.64 21.47 -23.55
CA SER A 360 8.48 22.69 -22.76
C SER A 360 8.34 22.38 -21.27
N TYR A 361 8.49 23.38 -20.43
CA TYR A 361 8.21 23.24 -19.01
C TYR A 361 6.71 23.25 -18.75
N GLY A 362 6.23 22.31 -17.92
CA GLY A 362 4.95 22.34 -17.27
C GLY A 362 5.07 23.06 -15.90
N ARG A 363 5.23 22.29 -14.84
CA ARG A 363 5.48 22.78 -13.49
C ARG A 363 6.59 21.95 -12.83
N LEU A 364 7.63 22.63 -12.33
CA LEU A 364 8.68 22.03 -11.51
C LEU A 364 8.91 22.87 -10.29
N ASP A 365 8.89 22.23 -9.14
CA ASP A 365 9.12 22.85 -7.83
C ASP A 365 10.22 22.07 -7.08
N ALA A 366 10.94 22.74 -6.19
CA ALA A 366 11.66 22.12 -5.09
C ALA A 366 10.79 22.24 -3.85
N VAL A 367 10.74 21.18 -3.04
CA VAL A 367 9.86 21.11 -1.86
C VAL A 367 10.65 20.60 -0.66
N GLN A 368 10.48 21.25 0.48
CA GLN A 368 10.87 20.72 1.78
C GLN A 368 9.61 20.55 2.64
N GLU A 369 9.36 19.33 3.06
CA GLU A 369 8.22 18.98 3.89
C GLU A 369 8.69 18.28 5.15
N GLN A 370 8.37 18.86 6.31
CA GLN A 370 8.83 18.36 7.60
C GLN A 370 7.66 18.10 8.52
N SER A 371 7.74 17.01 9.29
CA SER A 371 6.74 16.72 10.32
C SER A 371 7.36 16.19 11.60
N ALA A 372 6.69 16.50 12.71
CA ALA A 372 6.97 15.96 14.03
C ALA A 372 5.65 15.57 14.70
N GLY A 373 5.53 14.29 15.07
CA GLY A 373 4.39 13.75 15.78
C GLY A 373 4.77 13.23 17.16
N VAL A 374 3.92 13.44 18.14
CA VAL A 374 4.03 12.83 19.47
C VAL A 374 2.72 12.17 19.82
N TYR A 375 2.78 10.99 20.41
CA TYR A 375 1.56 10.30 20.81
C TYR A 375 1.68 9.57 22.15
N TRP A 376 0.54 9.36 22.76
CA TRP A 376 0.35 8.56 23.94
C TRP A 376 -0.79 7.59 23.74
N GLN A 377 -0.55 6.32 24.06
CA GLN A 377 -1.57 5.29 24.12
C GLN A 377 -1.61 4.70 25.53
N ASN A 378 -2.80 4.60 26.07
CA ASN A 378 -3.05 3.99 27.39
C ASN A 378 -4.01 2.81 27.23
N GLU A 379 -3.61 1.65 27.72
CA GLU A 379 -4.43 0.44 27.75
C GLU A 379 -4.65 0.02 29.20
N ILE A 380 -5.90 -0.23 29.56
CA ILE A 380 -6.30 -0.64 30.91
C ILE A 380 -7.15 -1.90 30.85
N ASN A 381 -6.70 -2.95 31.54
CA ASN A 381 -7.49 -4.15 31.79
C ASN A 381 -8.36 -3.94 33.06
N TRP A 382 -9.60 -3.46 32.86
CA TRP A 382 -10.54 -3.17 33.96
C TRP A 382 -10.97 -4.42 34.69
N THR A 383 -11.22 -5.49 33.95
CA THR A 383 -11.53 -6.82 34.44
C THR A 383 -10.87 -7.86 33.56
N GLU A 384 -11.02 -9.14 33.83
CA GLU A 384 -10.60 -10.22 32.92
C GLU A 384 -11.34 -10.21 31.58
N ARG A 385 -12.42 -9.42 31.44
CA ARG A 385 -13.28 -9.36 30.26
C ARG A 385 -13.36 -7.98 29.62
N LEU A 386 -13.05 -6.91 30.34
CA LEU A 386 -13.18 -5.54 29.84
C LEU A 386 -11.84 -4.86 29.77
N ARG A 387 -11.47 -4.45 28.58
CA ARG A 387 -10.27 -3.67 28.25
C ARG A 387 -10.66 -2.36 27.56
N SER A 388 -9.97 -1.30 27.86
CA SER A 388 -10.08 -0.03 27.13
C SER A 388 -8.73 0.42 26.64
N ILE A 389 -8.70 1.02 25.46
CA ILE A 389 -7.52 1.65 24.87
C ILE A 389 -7.90 3.09 24.54
N PHE A 390 -7.09 4.03 24.99
CA PHE A 390 -7.21 5.44 24.69
C PHE A 390 -5.95 5.91 23.99
N GLY A 391 -6.10 6.67 22.91
CA GLY A 391 -5.02 7.28 22.14
C GLY A 391 -5.16 8.80 22.06
N LEU A 392 -4.02 9.50 22.12
CA LEU A 392 -3.90 10.92 21.86
C LEU A 392 -2.64 11.14 21.04
N ARG A 393 -2.75 11.86 19.91
CA ARG A 393 -1.63 12.22 19.06
C ARG A 393 -1.71 13.70 18.68
N HIS A 394 -0.55 14.33 18.53
CA HIS A 394 -0.42 15.69 18.01
C HIS A 394 0.71 15.72 16.99
N ASP A 395 0.39 16.21 15.79
CA ASP A 395 1.32 16.36 14.68
C ASP A 395 1.45 17.83 14.28
N ARG A 396 2.65 18.22 13.90
CA ARG A 396 2.95 19.51 13.30
C ARG A 396 3.67 19.30 11.98
N PHE A 397 3.24 20.01 10.95
CA PHE A 397 3.80 20.02 9.60
C PHE A 397 4.30 21.39 9.23
N GLU A 398 5.38 21.42 8.47
CA GLU A 398 5.94 22.62 7.85
C GLU A 398 6.22 22.33 6.38
N PHE A 399 5.74 23.22 5.50
CA PHE A 399 5.83 23.13 4.05
C PHE A 399 6.63 24.31 3.53
N ASP A 400 7.62 24.08 2.67
CA ASP A 400 8.40 25.10 1.97
C ASP A 400 8.47 24.72 0.49
N VAL A 401 7.91 25.53 -0.38
CA VAL A 401 7.89 25.28 -1.83
C VAL A 401 8.63 26.41 -2.53
N GLN A 402 9.54 26.03 -3.42
CA GLN A 402 10.23 26.95 -4.30
C GLN A 402 9.94 26.58 -5.77
N ALA A 403 9.23 27.43 -6.46
CA ALA A 403 8.96 27.25 -7.88
C ALA A 403 10.27 27.36 -8.70
N LEU A 404 10.66 26.27 -9.36
CA LEU A 404 11.84 26.22 -10.21
C LEU A 404 11.52 26.64 -11.64
N LYS A 405 10.46 26.05 -12.23
CA LYS A 405 9.99 26.31 -13.60
C LYS A 405 8.47 26.24 -13.66
N ALA A 406 7.87 27.04 -14.55
CA ALA A 406 6.45 26.97 -14.87
C ALA A 406 6.22 27.32 -16.34
N ALA A 407 5.13 26.82 -16.91
CA ALA A 407 4.71 27.15 -18.29
C ALA A 407 4.26 28.61 -18.46
N ARG A 408 3.79 29.23 -17.37
CA ARG A 408 3.22 30.59 -17.34
C ARG A 408 4.25 31.71 -17.60
N PRO A 409 3.81 32.91 -18.01
CA PRO A 409 4.67 34.08 -18.14
C PRO A 409 5.36 34.44 -16.81
N SER A 410 6.66 34.72 -16.86
CA SER A 410 7.48 35.10 -15.68
C SER A 410 7.07 36.42 -15.00
N THR A 411 6.09 37.12 -15.53
CA THR A 411 5.53 38.38 -14.98
C THR A 411 4.49 38.14 -13.90
N LEU A 412 3.95 36.91 -13.76
CA LEU A 412 3.00 36.59 -12.70
C LEU A 412 3.74 36.09 -11.44
N PRO A 413 3.20 36.38 -10.24
CA PRO A 413 3.72 35.78 -8.99
C PRO A 413 3.75 34.26 -9.10
N ASP A 414 4.76 33.62 -8.54
CA ASP A 414 4.81 32.17 -8.45
C ASP A 414 4.15 31.65 -7.16
N ASN A 415 4.04 30.32 -7.04
CA ASN A 415 3.45 29.68 -5.86
C ASN A 415 4.50 29.33 -4.80
N SER A 416 5.69 29.96 -4.85
CA SER A 416 6.71 29.81 -3.80
C SER A 416 6.23 30.38 -2.48
N GLY A 417 6.55 29.70 -1.40
CA GLY A 417 6.19 30.18 -0.07
C GLY A 417 6.36 29.13 1.01
N ARG A 418 5.81 29.44 2.18
CA ARG A 418 5.81 28.56 3.35
C ARG A 418 4.45 28.52 3.99
N ALA A 419 4.07 27.33 4.43
CA ALA A 419 2.90 27.09 5.25
C ALA A 419 3.26 26.19 6.42
N ASN A 420 2.45 26.18 7.45
CA ASN A 420 2.53 25.21 8.53
C ASN A 420 1.13 24.95 9.08
N ASP A 421 0.92 23.76 9.57
CA ASP A 421 -0.32 23.37 10.22
C ASP A 421 -0.06 22.36 11.32
N SER A 422 -1.07 22.12 12.16
CA SER A 422 -1.00 21.09 13.21
C SER A 422 -2.36 20.48 13.47
N ILE A 423 -2.38 19.20 13.73
CA ILE A 423 -3.59 18.45 14.02
C ILE A 423 -3.44 17.65 15.31
N THR A 424 -4.54 17.52 16.05
CA THR A 424 -4.61 16.66 17.25
C THR A 424 -5.68 15.61 17.01
N THR A 425 -5.29 14.35 17.06
CA THR A 425 -6.19 13.20 16.89
C THR A 425 -6.34 12.43 18.18
N THR A 426 -7.53 11.88 18.38
CA THR A 426 -7.89 11.09 19.56
C THR A 426 -8.51 9.76 19.13
N SER A 427 -8.32 8.73 19.91
CA SER A 427 -8.99 7.45 19.69
C SER A 427 -9.41 6.80 21.01
N VAL A 428 -10.47 6.02 20.95
CA VAL A 428 -10.93 5.18 22.06
C VAL A 428 -11.44 3.86 21.52
N SER A 429 -11.02 2.76 22.13
CA SER A 429 -11.55 1.43 21.85
C SER A 429 -11.96 0.78 23.17
N LEU A 430 -13.16 0.20 23.18
CA LEU A 430 -13.68 -0.64 24.25
C LEU A 430 -13.79 -2.06 23.74
N ILE A 431 -13.16 -2.98 24.43
CA ILE A 431 -13.09 -4.39 24.07
C ILE A 431 -13.67 -5.22 25.19
N TYR A 432 -14.64 -6.08 24.84
CA TYR A 432 -15.34 -6.92 25.81
C TYR A 432 -15.32 -8.40 25.40
N ALA A 433 -14.58 -9.22 26.14
CA ALA A 433 -14.59 -10.66 26.01
C ALA A 433 -15.87 -11.26 26.60
N LEU A 434 -16.78 -11.74 25.75
CA LEU A 434 -17.94 -12.49 26.18
C LEU A 434 -17.51 -13.80 26.87
N ASP A 435 -16.56 -14.48 26.28
CA ASP A 435 -15.84 -15.66 26.76
C ASP A 435 -14.45 -15.77 26.13
N SER A 436 -13.78 -16.91 26.20
CA SER A 436 -12.47 -17.14 25.61
C SER A 436 -12.45 -17.13 24.07
N ASN A 437 -13.61 -17.24 23.44
CA ASN A 437 -13.75 -17.45 21.99
C ASN A 437 -14.49 -16.28 21.30
N HIS A 438 -15.07 -15.36 22.05
CA HIS A 438 -15.88 -14.27 21.53
C HIS A 438 -15.47 -12.94 22.14
N GLU A 439 -15.05 -12.01 21.30
CA GLU A 439 -14.67 -10.65 21.70
C GLU A 439 -15.41 -9.61 20.87
N LEU A 440 -16.01 -8.63 21.54
CA LEU A 440 -16.71 -7.49 20.96
C LEU A 440 -15.82 -6.26 21.03
N TYR A 441 -15.89 -5.44 19.99
CA TYR A 441 -15.12 -4.20 19.82
C TYR A 441 -16.06 -3.04 19.55
N ALA A 442 -15.77 -1.89 20.15
CA ALA A 442 -16.36 -0.61 19.82
C ALA A 442 -15.22 0.43 19.78
N SER A 443 -14.93 0.95 18.60
CA SER A 443 -13.84 1.87 18.36
C SER A 443 -14.33 3.16 17.73
N LEU A 444 -13.74 4.29 18.13
CA LEU A 444 -13.95 5.62 17.57
C LEU A 444 -12.60 6.34 17.54
N GLY A 445 -12.28 7.00 16.45
CA GLY A 445 -11.01 7.72 16.36
C GLY A 445 -10.88 8.63 15.16
N ASN A 446 -9.96 9.57 15.26
CA ASN A 446 -9.59 10.46 14.18
C ASN A 446 -8.28 10.00 13.55
N GLY A 447 -8.22 10.05 12.22
CA GLY A 447 -7.02 10.00 11.41
C GLY A 447 -6.84 11.28 10.61
N PHE A 448 -5.88 11.31 9.72
CA PHE A 448 -5.69 12.41 8.79
C PHE A 448 -4.78 12.00 7.63
N HIS A 449 -4.81 12.78 6.55
CA HIS A 449 -3.74 12.82 5.57
C HIS A 449 -3.18 14.25 5.41
N SER A 450 -1.90 14.34 5.02
CA SER A 450 -1.29 15.60 4.57
C SER A 450 -1.50 15.76 3.08
N ASN A 451 -1.85 16.97 2.64
CA ASN A 451 -1.93 17.31 1.23
C ASN A 451 -0.56 17.65 0.64
N ASP A 452 -0.45 17.53 -0.67
CA ASP A 452 0.75 17.92 -1.43
C ASP A 452 1.12 19.37 -1.15
N ALA A 453 2.35 19.62 -0.72
CA ALA A 453 2.83 20.96 -0.37
C ALA A 453 2.64 21.97 -1.51
N ARG A 454 2.69 21.51 -2.76
CA ARG A 454 2.47 22.36 -3.95
C ARG A 454 1.02 22.80 -4.04
N GLY A 455 0.05 21.94 -3.68
CA GLY A 455 -1.38 22.26 -3.57
C GLY A 455 -1.66 23.24 -2.44
N VAL A 456 -1.08 22.98 -1.26
CA VAL A 456 -1.18 23.83 -0.05
C VAL A 456 -0.73 25.28 -0.29
N LEU A 457 0.20 25.50 -1.20
CA LEU A 457 0.75 26.84 -1.51
C LEU A 457 0.27 27.40 -2.86
N THR A 458 -0.60 26.66 -3.59
CA THR A 458 -1.10 27.12 -4.88
C THR A 458 -2.17 28.17 -4.70
N THR A 459 -1.86 29.41 -5.07
CA THR A 459 -2.79 30.54 -5.13
C THR A 459 -3.15 30.92 -6.55
N ARG A 460 -2.44 30.33 -7.52
CA ARG A 460 -2.67 30.50 -8.95
C ARG A 460 -2.41 29.20 -9.67
N ASP A 461 -3.32 28.84 -10.56
CA ASP A 461 -3.12 27.70 -11.44
C ASP A 461 -1.80 27.84 -12.22
N PRO A 462 -0.90 26.86 -12.16
CA PRO A 462 0.44 26.96 -12.73
C PRO A 462 0.47 26.97 -14.26
N LEU A 463 -0.59 26.54 -14.93
CA LEU A 463 -0.68 26.49 -16.39
C LEU A 463 -1.37 27.73 -16.95
N SER A 464 -2.56 28.05 -16.47
CA SER A 464 -3.38 29.20 -16.92
C SER A 464 -2.99 30.52 -16.24
N GLY A 465 -2.43 30.49 -15.02
CA GLY A 465 -2.17 31.65 -14.19
C GLY A 465 -3.41 32.26 -13.55
N MET A 466 -4.58 31.64 -13.67
CA MET A 466 -5.80 32.05 -12.99
C MET A 466 -5.67 31.89 -11.48
N GLN A 467 -6.49 32.63 -10.72
CA GLN A 467 -6.55 32.45 -9.28
C GLN A 467 -7.10 31.07 -8.96
N ALA A 468 -6.45 30.39 -8.01
CA ALA A 468 -6.86 29.11 -7.46
C ALA A 468 -6.89 29.19 -5.94
N ASP A 469 -7.73 28.42 -5.32
CA ASP A 469 -7.78 28.29 -3.87
C ASP A 469 -6.76 27.21 -3.42
N PRO A 470 -5.95 27.47 -2.38
CA PRO A 470 -5.02 26.50 -1.85
C PRO A 470 -5.75 25.33 -1.16
N ALA A 471 -5.20 24.13 -1.26
CA ALA A 471 -5.68 22.97 -0.52
C ALA A 471 -5.40 23.11 1.00
N ASP A 472 -6.25 22.52 1.83
CA ASP A 472 -6.02 22.44 3.27
C ASP A 472 -4.76 21.58 3.55
N PRO A 473 -3.85 22.02 4.42
CA PRO A 473 -2.60 21.29 4.64
C PRO A 473 -2.77 19.90 5.23
N LEU A 474 -3.74 19.75 6.15
CA LEU A 474 -4.03 18.51 6.87
C LEU A 474 -5.53 18.26 6.89
N VAL A 475 -5.98 17.16 6.29
CA VAL A 475 -7.39 16.80 6.18
C VAL A 475 -7.73 15.73 7.21
N PRO A 476 -8.63 16.01 8.17
CA PRO A 476 -9.03 15.03 9.18
C PRO A 476 -9.99 13.98 8.62
N THR A 477 -9.92 12.78 9.19
CA THR A 477 -10.86 11.69 9.01
C THR A 477 -11.42 11.27 10.35
N LEU A 478 -12.72 11.01 10.45
CA LEU A 478 -13.37 10.43 11.63
C LEU A 478 -13.84 9.02 11.30
N GLY A 479 -13.45 8.04 12.13
CA GLY A 479 -13.85 6.64 11.96
C GLY A 479 -14.54 6.08 13.20
N ALA A 480 -15.56 5.24 12.97
CA ALA A 480 -16.25 4.46 13.98
C ALA A 480 -16.37 3.00 13.54
N GLU A 481 -16.28 2.06 14.49
CA GLU A 481 -16.40 0.63 14.21
C GLU A 481 -17.08 -0.11 15.37
N LEU A 482 -17.99 -1.02 15.02
CA LEU A 482 -18.49 -2.07 15.90
C LEU A 482 -18.07 -3.41 15.31
N GLY A 483 -17.35 -4.20 16.08
CA GLY A 483 -16.80 -5.45 15.60
C GLY A 483 -17.06 -6.63 16.50
N TRP A 484 -17.05 -7.80 15.91
CA TRP A 484 -17.18 -9.07 16.61
C TRP A 484 -16.20 -10.08 16.03
N ARG A 485 -15.31 -10.59 16.88
CA ARG A 485 -14.38 -11.67 16.56
C ARG A 485 -14.84 -12.95 17.24
N ILE A 486 -14.91 -14.05 16.47
CA ILE A 486 -15.49 -15.31 16.90
C ILE A 486 -14.55 -16.45 16.54
N TYR A 487 -14.16 -17.24 17.52
CA TYR A 487 -13.51 -18.54 17.32
C TYR A 487 -14.55 -19.63 17.59
N PHE A 488 -15.25 -20.09 16.56
CA PHE A 488 -16.19 -21.21 16.70
C PHE A 488 -15.46 -22.49 17.13
N THR A 489 -14.27 -22.68 16.64
CA THR A 489 -13.32 -23.74 17.02
C THR A 489 -11.89 -23.25 16.78
N ASP A 490 -10.88 -24.00 17.22
CA ASP A 490 -9.46 -23.74 16.89
C ASP A 490 -9.18 -23.73 15.36
N LYS A 491 -10.15 -24.15 14.55
CA LYS A 491 -10.04 -24.27 13.09
C LYS A 491 -10.93 -23.30 12.32
N LEU A 492 -11.85 -22.61 12.98
CA LEU A 492 -12.81 -21.71 12.33
C LEU A 492 -12.87 -20.39 13.09
N ASN A 493 -12.35 -19.36 12.44
CA ASN A 493 -12.34 -17.99 12.91
C ASN A 493 -13.15 -17.11 11.95
N THR A 494 -14.01 -16.28 12.49
CA THR A 494 -14.79 -15.31 11.74
C THR A 494 -14.72 -13.95 12.42
N THR A 495 -14.58 -12.91 11.63
CA THR A 495 -14.62 -11.52 12.08
C THR A 495 -15.70 -10.78 11.29
N LEU A 496 -16.55 -10.06 11.99
CA LEU A 496 -17.53 -9.13 11.43
C LEU A 496 -17.21 -7.72 11.95
N ALA A 497 -17.12 -6.76 11.05
CA ALA A 497 -16.97 -5.35 11.37
C ALA A 497 -18.05 -4.53 10.63
N LEU A 498 -18.76 -3.66 11.38
CA LEU A 498 -19.60 -2.59 10.86
C LEU A 498 -18.86 -1.29 11.10
N TRP A 499 -18.70 -0.48 10.08
CA TRP A 499 -17.85 0.70 10.17
C TRP A 499 -18.44 1.90 9.41
N GLN A 500 -18.02 3.10 9.83
CA GLN A 500 -18.27 4.37 9.19
C GLN A 500 -16.97 5.17 9.16
N LEU A 501 -16.75 5.94 8.09
CA LEU A 501 -15.64 6.88 7.90
C LEU A 501 -16.17 8.15 7.26
N ASP A 502 -15.85 9.30 7.85
CA ASP A 502 -16.11 10.63 7.34
C ASP A 502 -14.77 11.32 7.07
N ILE A 503 -14.63 12.01 5.95
CA ILE A 503 -13.43 12.75 5.58
C ILE A 503 -13.82 14.17 5.15
N ASP A 504 -13.06 15.17 5.58
CA ASP A 504 -13.41 16.58 5.34
C ASP A 504 -13.16 17.01 3.90
N SER A 505 -12.22 16.38 3.18
CA SER A 505 -11.97 16.60 1.75
C SER A 505 -11.49 15.32 1.06
N GLU A 506 -12.12 15.00 -0.07
CA GLU A 506 -11.84 13.80 -0.86
C GLU A 506 -10.71 14.04 -1.85
N LEU A 507 -9.83 13.05 -1.99
CA LEU A 507 -8.82 13.00 -3.04
C LEU A 507 -9.32 12.15 -4.20
N LEU A 508 -9.31 12.71 -5.42
CA LEU A 508 -9.70 11.98 -6.62
C LEU A 508 -8.55 11.91 -7.63
N PHE A 509 -8.43 10.76 -8.29
CA PHE A 509 -7.58 10.63 -9.46
C PHE A 509 -8.24 11.33 -10.67
N VAL A 510 -7.53 12.30 -11.24
CA VAL A 510 -7.96 13.06 -12.43
C VAL A 510 -7.27 12.45 -13.65
N GLY A 511 -8.06 11.74 -14.46
CA GLY A 511 -7.55 10.87 -15.52
C GLY A 511 -6.76 11.60 -16.62
N ASP A 512 -7.18 12.81 -17.00
CA ASP A 512 -6.51 13.60 -18.06
C ASP A 512 -5.23 14.31 -17.55
N SER A 513 -5.15 14.62 -16.26
CA SER A 513 -3.93 15.16 -15.63
C SER A 513 -2.95 14.05 -15.22
N GLY A 514 -3.46 12.82 -15.01
CA GLY A 514 -2.68 11.69 -14.52
C GLY A 514 -2.12 11.91 -13.12
N SER A 515 -2.88 12.61 -12.27
CA SER A 515 -2.52 12.93 -10.88
C SER A 515 -3.73 12.92 -9.97
N THR A 516 -3.50 12.90 -8.66
CA THR A 516 -4.52 13.00 -7.64
C THR A 516 -4.70 14.46 -7.23
N GLU A 517 -5.94 14.90 -7.11
CA GLU A 517 -6.31 16.26 -6.75
C GLU A 517 -7.27 16.27 -5.57
N ASP A 518 -7.11 17.27 -4.68
CA ASP A 518 -8.03 17.56 -3.58
C ASP A 518 -9.28 18.24 -4.14
N THR A 519 -10.45 17.66 -3.88
CA THR A 519 -11.72 18.15 -4.38
C THR A 519 -12.26 19.34 -3.59
N GLY A 520 -11.82 19.50 -2.33
CA GLY A 520 -12.41 20.46 -1.38
C GLY A 520 -13.82 20.07 -0.91
N PHE A 521 -14.29 18.85 -1.21
CA PHE A 521 -15.61 18.34 -0.79
C PHE A 521 -15.44 17.16 0.15
N GLY A 522 -16.17 17.19 1.27
CA GLY A 522 -16.24 16.09 2.23
C GLY A 522 -17.02 14.90 1.71
N SER A 523 -16.81 13.77 2.34
CA SER A 523 -17.49 12.53 1.99
C SER A 523 -17.74 11.63 3.20
N GLU A 524 -18.79 10.83 3.13
CA GLU A 524 -19.18 9.82 4.10
C GLU A 524 -19.16 8.43 3.47
N ARG A 525 -18.64 7.46 4.23
CA ARG A 525 -18.63 6.05 3.88
C ARG A 525 -19.09 5.20 5.03
N TYR A 526 -19.92 4.20 4.75
CA TYR A 526 -20.26 3.18 5.72
C TYR A 526 -20.32 1.80 5.07
N GLY A 527 -20.06 0.78 5.85
CA GLY A 527 -20.06 -0.56 5.30
C GLY A 527 -19.92 -1.66 6.34
N PHE A 528 -19.81 -2.87 5.84
CA PHE A 528 -19.47 -4.01 6.65
C PHE A 528 -18.46 -4.92 5.97
N GLU A 529 -17.71 -5.63 6.80
CA GLU A 529 -16.71 -6.59 6.36
C GLU A 529 -16.91 -7.90 7.11
N LEU A 530 -16.89 -8.99 6.36
CA LEU A 530 -16.93 -10.35 6.88
C LEU A 530 -15.69 -11.09 6.41
N THR A 531 -14.91 -11.59 7.37
CA THR A 531 -13.71 -12.38 7.09
C THR A 531 -13.80 -13.71 7.81
N THR A 532 -13.62 -14.81 7.12
CA THR A 532 -13.67 -16.16 7.68
C THR A 532 -12.48 -16.99 7.23
N TYR A 533 -11.77 -17.58 8.19
CA TYR A 533 -10.68 -18.53 7.96
C TYR A 533 -11.08 -19.89 8.54
N TYR A 534 -11.06 -20.92 7.70
CA TYR A 534 -11.52 -22.25 8.10
C TYR A 534 -10.54 -23.34 7.65
N GLN A 535 -9.91 -23.99 8.62
CA GLN A 535 -9.13 -25.22 8.38
C GLN A 535 -10.09 -26.41 8.37
N ILE A 536 -10.67 -26.73 7.22
CA ILE A 536 -11.65 -27.79 7.03
C ILE A 536 -11.10 -29.16 7.45
N SER A 537 -9.83 -29.41 7.07
CA SER A 537 -9.07 -30.60 7.44
C SER A 537 -7.59 -30.24 7.52
N ASN A 538 -6.73 -31.18 7.93
CA ASN A 538 -5.28 -30.95 7.91
C ASN A 538 -4.73 -30.66 6.50
N ALA A 539 -5.48 -31.01 5.46
CA ALA A 539 -5.08 -30.82 4.07
C ALA A 539 -5.80 -29.67 3.35
N VAL A 540 -6.91 -29.15 3.89
CA VAL A 540 -7.76 -28.16 3.19
C VAL A 540 -8.05 -26.99 4.11
N GLY A 541 -7.59 -25.82 3.70
CA GLY A 541 -7.95 -24.52 4.27
C GLY A 541 -8.81 -23.72 3.29
N LEU A 542 -9.70 -22.89 3.82
CA LEU A 542 -10.55 -21.94 3.11
C LEU A 542 -10.43 -20.59 3.79
N ASP A 543 -10.23 -19.55 3.02
CA ASP A 543 -10.48 -18.18 3.42
C ASP A 543 -11.58 -17.56 2.55
N PHE A 544 -12.43 -16.77 3.19
CA PHE A 544 -13.52 -16.03 2.56
C PHE A 544 -13.55 -14.63 3.12
N GLU A 545 -13.57 -13.65 2.24
CA GLU A 545 -13.60 -12.23 2.58
C GLU A 545 -14.69 -11.56 1.74
N TYR A 546 -15.55 -10.80 2.40
CA TYR A 546 -16.58 -9.98 1.76
C TYR A 546 -16.56 -8.59 2.41
N ALA A 547 -16.46 -7.57 1.58
CA ALA A 547 -16.56 -6.18 1.98
C ALA A 547 -17.67 -5.50 1.17
N TYR A 548 -18.54 -4.78 1.85
CA TYR A 548 -19.55 -3.90 1.26
C TYR A 548 -19.33 -2.48 1.77
N THR A 549 -19.45 -1.52 0.87
CA THR A 549 -19.31 -0.10 1.15
C THR A 549 -20.34 0.70 0.37
N ASP A 550 -20.92 1.70 1.02
CA ASP A 550 -21.68 2.79 0.40
C ASP A 550 -20.90 4.08 0.64
N SER A 551 -20.57 4.81 -0.42
CA SER A 551 -19.68 5.97 -0.40
C SER A 551 -20.30 7.12 -1.16
N ASN A 552 -20.44 8.28 -0.51
CA ASN A 552 -21.06 9.44 -1.11
C ASN A 552 -20.33 10.72 -0.71
N PHE A 553 -20.31 11.71 -1.61
CA PHE A 553 -20.01 13.09 -1.23
C PHE A 553 -21.08 13.66 -0.33
N ASP A 554 -20.72 14.55 0.59
CA ASP A 554 -21.65 15.28 1.46
C ASP A 554 -22.58 16.22 0.66
N GLU A 555 -22.09 16.76 -0.45
CA GLU A 555 -22.80 17.62 -1.38
C GLU A 555 -22.55 17.14 -2.83
N PRO A 556 -23.53 17.35 -3.76
CA PRO A 556 -23.32 16.94 -5.15
C PRO A 556 -22.11 17.63 -5.81
N VAL A 557 -21.20 16.86 -6.34
CA VAL A 557 -20.08 17.29 -7.18
C VAL A 557 -20.43 16.96 -8.64
N ASP A 558 -20.39 17.95 -9.52
CA ASP A 558 -20.83 17.83 -10.94
C ASP A 558 -22.23 17.19 -11.11
N GLY A 559 -23.11 17.40 -10.12
CA GLY A 559 -24.49 16.91 -10.13
C GLY A 559 -24.69 15.47 -9.65
N SER A 560 -23.66 14.81 -9.15
CA SER A 560 -23.69 13.47 -8.53
C SER A 560 -23.16 13.52 -7.10
N ILE A 561 -23.68 12.64 -6.22
CA ILE A 561 -23.09 12.37 -4.92
C ILE A 561 -22.17 11.14 -4.96
N GLU A 562 -22.23 10.32 -6.02
CA GLU A 562 -21.36 9.15 -6.16
C GLU A 562 -19.90 9.56 -6.31
N ILE A 563 -19.02 8.89 -5.60
CA ILE A 563 -17.55 9.15 -5.65
C ILE A 563 -16.93 8.30 -6.75
N PRO A 564 -16.32 8.92 -7.79
CA PRO A 564 -15.65 8.16 -8.85
C PRO A 564 -14.57 7.24 -8.33
N GLY A 565 -14.58 5.97 -8.78
CA GLY A 565 -13.61 4.96 -8.35
C GLY A 565 -13.93 4.28 -7.01
N ALA A 566 -15.04 4.62 -6.35
CA ALA A 566 -15.45 3.94 -5.11
C ALA A 566 -16.01 2.54 -5.42
N LEU A 567 -15.34 1.48 -4.95
CA LEU A 567 -15.83 0.11 -5.09
C LEU A 567 -16.88 -0.19 -4.03
N ASP A 568 -18.08 -0.65 -4.47
CA ASP A 568 -19.20 -0.97 -3.57
C ASP A 568 -19.04 -2.35 -2.93
N GLU A 569 -18.60 -3.36 -3.68
CA GLU A 569 -18.47 -4.73 -3.21
C GLU A 569 -17.15 -5.36 -3.62
N VAL A 570 -16.49 -6.01 -2.67
CA VAL A 570 -15.29 -6.80 -2.91
C VAL A 570 -15.45 -8.18 -2.30
N VAL A 571 -15.20 -9.22 -3.11
CA VAL A 571 -15.21 -10.63 -2.68
C VAL A 571 -13.85 -11.24 -2.95
N SER A 572 -13.30 -11.94 -1.97
CA SER A 572 -12.12 -12.75 -2.15
C SER A 572 -12.33 -14.15 -1.57
N VAL A 573 -11.92 -15.17 -2.31
CA VAL A 573 -11.99 -16.58 -1.86
C VAL A 573 -10.65 -17.25 -2.13
N GLY A 574 -10.07 -17.81 -1.08
CA GLY A 574 -8.86 -18.62 -1.15
C GLY A 574 -9.13 -20.07 -0.75
N ILE A 575 -8.57 -21.02 -1.51
CA ILE A 575 -8.58 -22.44 -1.17
C ILE A 575 -7.13 -22.91 -1.14
N ASN A 576 -6.68 -23.30 0.03
CA ASN A 576 -5.38 -23.93 0.20
C ASN A 576 -5.54 -25.45 0.33
N TYR A 577 -4.85 -26.20 -0.51
CA TYR A 577 -4.83 -27.66 -0.48
C TYR A 577 -3.42 -28.18 -0.31
N GLN A 578 -3.10 -28.71 0.88
CA GLN A 578 -1.80 -29.28 1.23
C GLN A 578 -1.98 -30.68 1.82
N PRO A 579 -2.14 -31.72 0.96
CA PRO A 579 -2.38 -33.09 1.44
C PRO A 579 -1.13 -33.75 2.05
N SER A 580 0.04 -33.16 1.83
CA SER A 580 1.33 -33.65 2.35
C SER A 580 2.35 -32.53 2.39
N ASP A 581 3.47 -32.75 3.06
CA ASP A 581 4.58 -31.80 3.13
C ASP A 581 5.29 -31.58 1.78
N ILE A 582 5.04 -32.43 0.78
CA ILE A 582 5.70 -32.37 -0.53
C ILE A 582 4.86 -31.69 -1.61
N PHE A 583 3.60 -31.36 -1.35
CA PHE A 583 2.70 -30.76 -2.34
C PHE A 583 1.74 -29.78 -1.71
N PHE A 584 1.59 -28.62 -2.35
CA PHE A 584 0.50 -27.69 -2.08
C PHE A 584 -0.10 -27.13 -3.37
N ALA A 585 -1.35 -26.71 -3.29
CA ALA A 585 -2.02 -25.91 -4.32
C ALA A 585 -2.81 -24.79 -3.63
N HIS A 586 -2.75 -23.59 -4.16
CA HIS A 586 -3.49 -22.44 -3.68
C HIS A 586 -4.25 -21.79 -4.82
N LEU A 587 -5.58 -21.77 -4.72
CA LEU A 587 -6.48 -21.07 -5.63
C LEU A 587 -6.94 -19.78 -4.97
N ARG A 588 -6.87 -18.64 -5.67
CA ARG A 588 -7.40 -17.35 -5.22
C ARG A 588 -8.31 -16.77 -6.28
N LEU A 589 -9.55 -16.47 -5.90
CA LEU A 589 -10.50 -15.64 -6.62
C LEU A 589 -10.54 -14.26 -5.97
N ARG A 590 -10.48 -13.20 -6.77
CA ARG A 590 -10.80 -11.82 -6.40
C ARG A 590 -11.87 -11.32 -7.36
N GLN A 591 -12.88 -10.64 -6.83
CA GLN A 591 -13.95 -10.01 -7.59
C GLN A 591 -14.32 -8.68 -6.94
N PHE A 592 -14.63 -7.67 -7.75
CA PHE A 592 -15.32 -6.46 -7.32
C PHE A 592 -16.50 -6.14 -8.27
N SER A 593 -17.50 -5.42 -7.74
CA SER A 593 -18.69 -5.01 -8.50
C SER A 593 -18.40 -3.90 -9.50
N ASP A 594 -19.40 -3.53 -10.30
CA ASP A 594 -19.41 -2.28 -11.04
C ASP A 594 -19.32 -1.07 -10.08
N TYR A 595 -18.71 0.02 -10.54
CA TYR A 595 -18.44 1.20 -9.72
C TYR A 595 -18.59 2.50 -10.52
N PRO A 596 -18.90 3.65 -9.88
CA PRO A 596 -19.02 4.93 -10.55
C PRO A 596 -17.67 5.43 -11.10
N ILE A 597 -17.67 6.04 -12.28
CA ILE A 597 -16.50 6.68 -12.91
C ILE A 597 -16.72 8.17 -13.23
N GLY A 598 -17.80 8.76 -12.71
CA GLY A 598 -18.20 10.14 -12.99
C GLY A 598 -19.12 10.27 -14.20
N GLY A 599 -19.68 11.49 -14.41
CA GLY A 599 -20.58 11.77 -15.53
C GLY A 599 -21.88 10.95 -15.55
N GLY A 600 -22.23 10.25 -14.47
CA GLY A 600 -23.35 9.30 -14.40
C GLY A 600 -23.06 7.95 -15.08
N GLU A 601 -21.82 7.68 -15.45
CA GLU A 601 -21.36 6.43 -16.04
C GLU A 601 -20.78 5.51 -14.95
N ARG A 602 -20.83 4.18 -15.20
CA ARG A 602 -20.24 3.15 -14.33
C ARG A 602 -19.30 2.26 -15.13
N ALA A 603 -18.18 1.91 -14.52
CA ALA A 603 -17.28 0.87 -15.00
C ALA A 603 -17.85 -0.52 -14.73
N GLU A 604 -17.46 -1.49 -15.53
CA GLU A 604 -17.83 -2.89 -15.31
C GLU A 604 -17.02 -3.46 -14.13
N GLY A 605 -17.65 -4.38 -13.37
CA GLY A 605 -16.98 -5.16 -12.34
C GLY A 605 -15.94 -6.10 -12.94
N SER A 606 -15.06 -6.62 -12.11
CA SER A 606 -13.91 -7.40 -12.53
C SER A 606 -13.72 -8.66 -11.66
N SER A 607 -13.28 -9.75 -12.28
CA SER A 607 -13.03 -11.03 -11.61
C SER A 607 -11.75 -11.69 -12.12
N MET A 608 -10.82 -11.95 -11.20
CA MET A 608 -9.56 -12.63 -11.51
C MET A 608 -9.39 -13.89 -10.65
N THR A 609 -8.92 -14.97 -11.27
CA THR A 609 -8.61 -16.21 -10.57
C THR A 609 -7.20 -16.65 -10.89
N ASN A 610 -6.39 -16.84 -9.85
CA ASN A 610 -5.01 -17.30 -9.94
C ASN A 610 -4.85 -18.63 -9.19
N LEU A 611 -3.91 -19.46 -9.65
CA LEU A 611 -3.63 -20.77 -9.05
C LEU A 611 -2.13 -21.00 -8.98
N ARG A 612 -1.63 -21.38 -7.81
CA ARG A 612 -0.24 -21.79 -7.60
C ARG A 612 -0.17 -23.25 -7.17
N PHE A 613 0.76 -23.99 -7.74
CA PHE A 613 1.17 -25.31 -7.29
C PHE A 613 2.61 -25.27 -6.82
N GLY A 614 2.91 -25.99 -5.74
CA GLY A 614 4.27 -26.26 -5.30
C GLY A 614 4.48 -27.74 -5.06
N PHE A 615 5.64 -28.24 -5.45
CA PHE A 615 6.03 -29.63 -5.28
C PHE A 615 7.49 -29.73 -4.82
N ASP A 616 7.70 -30.25 -3.62
CA ASP A 616 9.02 -30.54 -3.07
C ASP A 616 9.48 -31.93 -3.57
N ILE A 617 10.42 -31.95 -4.51
CA ILE A 617 11.03 -33.18 -5.03
C ILE A 617 11.81 -33.90 -3.93
N ASN A 618 12.49 -33.10 -3.10
CA ASN A 618 13.20 -33.50 -1.91
C ASN A 618 13.44 -32.27 -1.00
N GLU A 619 14.13 -32.40 0.11
CA GLU A 619 14.39 -31.31 1.07
C GLU A 619 15.11 -30.11 0.43
N SER A 620 15.90 -30.34 -0.63
CA SER A 620 16.68 -29.29 -1.30
C SER A 620 16.01 -28.73 -2.55
N ILE A 621 15.10 -29.43 -3.21
CA ILE A 621 14.55 -29.03 -4.52
C ILE A 621 13.05 -28.92 -4.47
N GLN A 622 12.58 -27.73 -4.81
CA GLN A 622 11.16 -27.42 -5.02
C GLN A 622 10.94 -26.92 -6.44
N ILE A 623 9.83 -27.30 -7.03
CA ILE A 623 9.30 -26.70 -8.25
C ILE A 623 7.95 -26.07 -7.95
N SER A 624 7.64 -24.96 -8.61
CA SER A 624 6.32 -24.34 -8.55
C SER A 624 5.84 -23.89 -9.92
N LEU A 625 4.53 -23.85 -10.06
CA LEU A 625 3.83 -23.39 -11.26
C LEU A 625 2.73 -22.42 -10.83
N ASP A 626 2.82 -21.20 -11.31
CA ASP A 626 1.78 -20.19 -11.22
C ASP A 626 0.98 -20.17 -12.52
N LEU A 627 -0.33 -20.28 -12.41
CA LEU A 627 -1.28 -20.04 -13.49
C LEU A 627 -2.06 -18.77 -13.14
N LEU A 628 -1.83 -17.72 -13.91
CA LEU A 628 -2.40 -16.39 -13.73
C LEU A 628 -3.57 -16.23 -14.70
N ASN A 629 -4.65 -15.59 -14.23
CA ASN A 629 -5.89 -15.43 -14.99
C ASN A 629 -6.35 -16.74 -15.64
N ILE A 630 -6.58 -17.80 -14.84
CA ILE A 630 -6.80 -19.17 -15.33
C ILE A 630 -8.02 -19.30 -16.26
N PHE A 631 -9.01 -18.44 -16.11
CA PHE A 631 -10.22 -18.43 -16.94
C PHE A 631 -10.08 -17.56 -18.20
N ASP A 632 -8.92 -16.88 -18.37
CA ASP A 632 -8.67 -15.97 -19.50
C ASP A 632 -9.74 -14.88 -19.58
N SER A 633 -10.09 -14.32 -18.40
CA SER A 633 -11.09 -13.26 -18.32
C SER A 633 -10.62 -12.03 -19.12
N ASP A 634 -11.54 -11.47 -19.90
CA ASP A 634 -11.37 -10.24 -20.66
C ASP A 634 -11.73 -8.99 -19.83
N ASP A 635 -11.93 -9.15 -18.52
CA ASP A 635 -12.27 -8.07 -17.61
C ASP A 635 -11.16 -7.01 -17.58
N ARG A 636 -11.48 -5.86 -17.01
CA ARG A 636 -10.60 -4.72 -16.94
C ARG A 636 -9.99 -4.62 -15.56
N ASP A 637 -8.72 -4.22 -15.53
CA ASP A 637 -8.02 -3.93 -14.29
C ASP A 637 -8.62 -2.69 -13.62
N ILE A 638 -8.88 -1.64 -14.44
CA ILE A 638 -9.45 -0.36 -14.03
C ILE A 638 -10.03 0.39 -15.23
N GLU A 639 -11.03 1.25 -14.99
CA GLU A 639 -11.62 2.16 -15.95
C GLU A 639 -11.77 3.58 -15.38
N TYR A 640 -11.68 4.58 -16.27
CA TYR A 640 -11.87 6.00 -15.99
C TYR A 640 -12.65 6.68 -17.08
N LEU A 641 -13.43 7.71 -16.75
CA LEU A 641 -14.07 8.60 -17.71
C LEU A 641 -13.28 9.92 -17.79
N TYR A 642 -12.69 10.21 -18.94
CA TYR A 642 -12.08 11.52 -19.20
C TYR A 642 -12.03 11.83 -20.70
N GLU A 643 -11.68 13.08 -21.02
CA GLU A 643 -11.53 13.54 -22.40
C GLU A 643 -10.15 13.19 -22.95
N SER A 644 -10.14 12.69 -24.19
CA SER A 644 -8.92 12.48 -24.95
C SER A 644 -9.18 12.72 -26.44
N GLN A 645 -8.13 12.95 -27.21
CA GLN A 645 -8.25 13.21 -28.65
C GLN A 645 -7.35 12.27 -29.45
N LEU A 646 -7.97 11.42 -30.27
CA LEU A 646 -7.24 10.55 -31.18
C LEU A 646 -6.75 11.33 -32.42
N LEU A 647 -5.70 10.82 -33.05
CA LEU A 647 -5.15 11.45 -34.26
C LEU A 647 -6.21 11.56 -35.37
N GLY A 648 -6.53 12.78 -35.79
CA GLY A 648 -7.53 13.10 -36.81
C GLY A 648 -8.89 13.48 -36.27
N GLU A 649 -9.16 13.37 -34.99
CA GLU A 649 -10.34 13.96 -34.35
C GLU A 649 -10.21 15.50 -34.31
N GLN A 650 -11.33 16.21 -34.37
CA GLN A 650 -11.35 17.68 -34.43
C GLN A 650 -11.35 18.31 -33.03
N GLU A 651 -11.92 17.63 -32.07
CA GLU A 651 -12.12 18.04 -30.67
C GLU A 651 -11.85 16.85 -29.76
N PRO A 652 -11.47 17.05 -28.49
CA PRO A 652 -11.43 16.01 -27.48
C PRO A 652 -12.79 15.34 -27.30
N VAL A 653 -12.80 14.06 -27.01
CA VAL A 653 -14.00 13.24 -26.82
C VAL A 653 -13.93 12.57 -25.46
N ALA A 654 -14.97 12.79 -24.64
CA ALA A 654 -15.15 12.02 -23.40
C ALA A 654 -15.45 10.56 -23.73
N ASP A 655 -14.70 9.64 -23.17
CA ASP A 655 -14.86 8.20 -23.38
C ASP A 655 -14.32 7.45 -22.16
N ASN A 656 -14.78 6.21 -21.96
CA ASN A 656 -14.20 5.34 -20.96
C ASN A 656 -12.83 4.86 -21.45
N HIS A 657 -11.81 5.07 -20.61
CA HIS A 657 -10.45 4.60 -20.79
C HIS A 657 -10.18 3.46 -19.81
N TYR A 658 -9.60 2.38 -20.27
CA TYR A 658 -9.40 1.18 -19.47
C TYR A 658 -8.03 0.55 -19.68
N HIS A 659 -7.57 -0.13 -18.65
CA HIS A 659 -6.46 -1.06 -18.71
C HIS A 659 -7.02 -2.48 -18.61
N VAL A 660 -6.69 -3.34 -19.58
CA VAL A 660 -7.18 -4.72 -19.63
C VAL A 660 -6.32 -5.64 -18.77
N PHE A 661 -6.91 -6.72 -18.24
CA PHE A 661 -6.14 -7.78 -17.60
C PHE A 661 -5.14 -8.40 -18.58
N GLU A 662 -3.98 -8.79 -18.02
CA GLU A 662 -3.06 -9.65 -18.76
C GLU A 662 -3.77 -10.98 -19.10
N PRO A 663 -3.60 -11.51 -20.32
CA PRO A 663 -4.18 -12.79 -20.71
C PRO A 663 -3.65 -13.92 -19.82
N ARG A 664 -4.37 -15.05 -19.83
CA ARG A 664 -3.91 -16.24 -19.10
C ARG A 664 -2.45 -16.54 -19.41
N SER A 665 -1.67 -16.68 -18.34
CA SER A 665 -0.25 -16.97 -18.42
C SER A 665 0.19 -18.02 -17.40
N ALA A 666 1.37 -18.57 -17.63
CA ALA A 666 1.98 -19.53 -16.72
C ALA A 666 3.42 -19.10 -16.41
N ARG A 667 3.82 -19.22 -15.13
CA ARG A 667 5.19 -19.01 -14.67
C ARG A 667 5.66 -20.28 -13.95
N PHE A 668 6.78 -20.82 -14.39
CA PHE A 668 7.44 -21.96 -13.75
C PHE A 668 8.62 -21.48 -12.94
N SER A 669 8.81 -22.01 -11.73
CA SER A 669 9.97 -21.72 -10.89
C SER A 669 10.62 -23.01 -10.38
N PHE A 670 11.94 -23.00 -10.40
CA PHE A 670 12.81 -24.02 -9.81
C PHE A 670 13.58 -23.40 -8.64
N SER A 671 13.47 -23.99 -7.47
CA SER A 671 14.15 -23.55 -6.25
C SER A 671 15.10 -24.63 -5.74
N TYR A 672 16.33 -24.24 -5.43
CA TYR A 672 17.32 -25.07 -4.76
C TYR A 672 17.65 -24.50 -3.39
N ARG A 673 17.40 -25.27 -2.34
CA ARG A 673 17.73 -24.96 -0.94
C ARG A 673 19.06 -25.59 -0.58
N PHE A 674 19.99 -24.86 0.07
CA PHE A 674 21.36 -25.33 0.37
C PHE A 674 21.80 -24.96 1.79
#